data_16af192b51165b17703597e8dc505dfe
#
_entry.id   16af192b51165b17703597e8dc505dfe
#
_cell.length_a   1.000
_cell.length_b   1.000
_cell.length_c   1.000
_cell.angle_alpha   90.00
_cell.angle_beta   90.00
_cell.angle_gamma   90.00
#
_symmetry.space_group_name_H-M   'P 1'
#
loop_
_entity.id
_entity.type
_entity.pdbx_description
1 polymer ?
#
loop_
_entity_poly.entity_id
_entity_poly.type
_entity_poly.pdbx_seq_one_letter_code
_entity_poly.pdbx_strand_id
1 'polypeptide(L)'
;MRDTDRERPLGLHPYPGMDRHRRWAIITGFLGAFLAVLAGILPVDQDTTRVQWTAGPDYAPVTAPLVSGRPLDLTITAPCAPLAQVPENTIVFSTLPQDAPGRISDGLVVQRVRDAAGDPVIEVAVRNITLLSVPLSTLRDPACETLHVRAETGILTAEFTGLERDADDAVRAAVPGSMRPQVTGVFTDLTAATAPDGLGESTVEVTVDSRYSSSPTLLKLVLMVIGVLATLASVVFLHRLDGIDGRSGRRFVPRSWSRLSGVDGVVIGVLGFWHLVGANTSDDGYLLTMARSAGPSGYMANYYRWLGSPESPVGWYYEILRVFAEVSTASPWMRLPTLVCGILSWLIISREVVPRLGRLARTWRGPRWTGAALFLAFWMAFNNGLRPEPVIALGALLTWSLVERSIATRRLVPGVAAIGVAAFSLGAGPTGLMCVAALAAGAREFVRMVRRRAQVVGWAAILGPVLAVGLALLYTVFADQTLAAVLEATRIRTELGPSLPWYGEKERWEALFGVSADGGVARRFPVLLMLMCLVLVSAVMLRRGRIPGAAAGPSRRLIGVIAGSLLFLVFTPTKWTHHFGVFAGLAGALAVLAVIALRSSTVSLSRNRWLVWAALCLVVGLSTATDNTWWYVSDYGIPFSDSFPAIGGVQIQYVAFVGGFVCLLIAGLIHSGILPDDPGAALRVRIRQAVPFLRTHADTPASRRRDGGSGDTA
;
A
#
# COMPACT_ATOMS: atom_id res chain seq x y z
N MET A 1 13.52 3.29 40.56
CA MET A 1 12.15 3.19 41.08
C MET A 1 11.87 1.73 41.26
N ARG A 2 11.91 1.30 42.50
CA ARG A 2 11.78 -0.11 42.91
C ARG A 2 10.45 -0.68 42.40
N ASP A 3 10.54 -1.89 41.90
CA ASP A 3 9.46 -2.76 41.41
C ASP A 3 8.52 -3.18 42.55
N THR A 4 7.76 -2.23 43.10
CA THR A 4 6.81 -2.45 44.16
C THR A 4 5.36 -2.14 43.72
N ASP A 5 5.06 -2.24 42.43
CA ASP A 5 3.71 -2.61 42.02
C ASP A 5 3.54 -4.10 42.27
N ARG A 6 3.49 -4.47 43.58
CA ARG A 6 2.96 -5.77 43.98
C ARG A 6 1.61 -5.92 43.33
N GLU A 7 1.63 -6.75 42.31
CA GLU A 7 0.50 -7.17 41.52
C GLU A 7 -0.65 -7.59 42.42
N ARG A 8 -1.63 -6.70 42.62
CA ARG A 8 -2.90 -7.15 43.19
C ARG A 8 -3.35 -8.32 42.36
N PRO A 9 -3.62 -9.49 42.94
CA PRO A 9 -4.12 -10.63 42.22
C PRO A 9 -5.33 -10.16 41.42
N LEU A 10 -5.35 -10.49 40.11
CA LEU A 10 -6.57 -10.33 39.33
C LEU A 10 -7.59 -11.19 40.06
N GLY A 11 -8.66 -10.61 40.61
CA GLY A 11 -9.81 -11.34 41.16
C GLY A 11 -10.53 -12.02 39.99
N LEU A 12 -9.89 -13.03 39.41
CA LEU A 12 -10.46 -13.85 38.33
C LEU A 12 -11.30 -14.92 38.98
N HIS A 13 -12.62 -14.75 38.99
CA HIS A 13 -13.54 -15.73 39.57
C HIS A 13 -14.36 -16.38 38.47
N PRO A 14 -14.43 -17.72 38.43
CA PRO A 14 -15.39 -18.44 37.59
C PRO A 14 -16.81 -17.91 37.83
N TYR A 15 -17.58 -17.72 36.80
CA TYR A 15 -18.99 -17.30 36.85
C TYR A 15 -19.90 -18.38 36.25
N PRO A 16 -21.20 -18.43 36.61
CA PRO A 16 -22.14 -19.39 36.03
C PRO A 16 -22.18 -19.29 34.52
N GLY A 17 -21.99 -20.42 33.80
CA GLY A 17 -21.97 -20.49 32.35
C GLY A 17 -20.61 -20.26 31.69
N MET A 18 -19.53 -20.03 32.46
CA MET A 18 -18.16 -19.85 31.91
C MET A 18 -17.73 -21.06 31.07
N ASP A 19 -17.98 -22.30 31.51
CA ASP A 19 -17.60 -23.51 30.76
C ASP A 19 -18.33 -23.61 29.43
N ARG A 20 -19.58 -23.15 29.33
CA ARG A 20 -20.31 -23.07 28.07
C ARG A 20 -19.64 -22.07 27.12
N HIS A 21 -19.32 -20.87 27.58
CA HIS A 21 -18.63 -19.85 26.76
C HIS A 21 -17.25 -20.32 26.34
N ARG A 22 -16.51 -21.00 27.24
CA ARG A 22 -15.21 -21.62 26.93
C ARG A 22 -15.32 -22.66 25.84
N ARG A 23 -16.26 -23.61 25.93
CA ARG A 23 -16.46 -24.65 24.90
C ARG A 23 -16.79 -24.02 23.55
N TRP A 24 -17.70 -23.06 23.51
CA TRP A 24 -18.07 -22.40 22.26
C TRP A 24 -16.95 -21.54 21.70
N ALA A 25 -16.15 -20.86 22.49
CA ALA A 25 -14.98 -20.12 22.02
C ALA A 25 -13.95 -21.05 21.35
N ILE A 26 -13.76 -22.27 21.91
CA ILE A 26 -12.87 -23.30 21.35
C ILE A 26 -13.44 -23.80 20.02
N ILE A 27 -14.68 -24.30 20.02
CA ILE A 27 -15.31 -24.93 18.85
C ILE A 27 -15.36 -23.92 17.68
N THR A 28 -15.94 -22.75 17.92
CA THR A 28 -16.12 -21.73 16.86
C THR A 28 -14.79 -21.12 16.42
N GLY A 29 -13.83 -20.98 17.32
CA GLY A 29 -12.50 -20.47 16.98
C GLY A 29 -11.71 -21.45 16.08
N PHE A 30 -11.60 -22.70 16.47
CA PHE A 30 -10.90 -23.68 15.62
C PHE A 30 -11.66 -24.00 14.34
N LEU A 31 -13.00 -24.01 14.35
CA LEU A 31 -13.80 -24.15 13.13
C LEU A 31 -13.54 -23.00 12.15
N GLY A 32 -13.57 -21.74 12.64
CA GLY A 32 -13.25 -20.58 11.80
C GLY A 32 -11.85 -20.64 11.23
N ALA A 33 -10.84 -20.97 12.06
CA ALA A 33 -9.46 -21.13 11.60
C ALA A 33 -9.30 -22.25 10.55
N PHE A 34 -9.92 -23.40 10.79
CA PHE A 34 -9.91 -24.55 9.88
C PHE A 34 -10.53 -24.21 8.51
N LEU A 35 -11.72 -23.60 8.53
CA LEU A 35 -12.42 -23.24 7.30
C LEU A 35 -11.69 -22.12 6.52
N ALA A 36 -10.98 -21.21 7.21
CA ALA A 36 -10.15 -20.22 6.56
C ALA A 36 -9.00 -20.88 5.75
N VAL A 37 -8.33 -21.86 6.32
CA VAL A 37 -7.29 -22.62 5.61
C VAL A 37 -7.88 -23.47 4.50
N LEU A 38 -9.04 -24.12 4.76
CA LEU A 38 -9.71 -24.95 3.79
C LEU A 38 -10.16 -24.17 2.54
N ALA A 39 -10.50 -22.88 2.68
CA ALA A 39 -10.93 -22.03 1.57
C ALA A 39 -9.95 -22.03 0.38
N GLY A 40 -8.64 -22.16 0.63
CA GLY A 40 -7.61 -22.22 -0.43
C GLY A 40 -7.60 -23.54 -1.23
N ILE A 41 -8.19 -24.60 -0.68
CA ILE A 41 -8.18 -25.96 -1.28
C ILE A 41 -9.52 -26.26 -1.95
N LEU A 42 -10.59 -25.59 -1.53
CA LEU A 42 -11.92 -25.81 -2.09
C LEU A 42 -11.97 -25.41 -3.57
N PRO A 43 -12.72 -26.17 -4.39
CA PRO A 43 -12.82 -25.93 -5.82
C PRO A 43 -13.50 -24.59 -6.13
N VAL A 44 -13.17 -24.06 -7.31
CA VAL A 44 -13.78 -22.88 -7.93
C VAL A 44 -14.38 -23.29 -9.27
N ASP A 45 -15.40 -22.59 -9.72
CA ASP A 45 -15.90 -22.67 -11.08
C ASP A 45 -15.05 -21.71 -11.93
N GLN A 46 -14.32 -22.26 -12.88
CA GLN A 46 -13.42 -21.50 -13.74
C GLN A 46 -14.13 -21.14 -15.04
N ASP A 47 -14.08 -19.86 -15.41
CA ASP A 47 -14.60 -19.40 -16.68
C ASP A 47 -13.72 -19.91 -17.83
N THR A 48 -14.36 -20.21 -18.98
CA THR A 48 -13.67 -20.56 -20.20
C THR A 48 -13.90 -19.45 -21.22
N THR A 49 -12.83 -18.82 -21.66
CA THR A 49 -12.89 -17.76 -22.66
C THR A 49 -12.49 -18.33 -24.01
N ARG A 50 -13.45 -18.38 -24.96
CA ARG A 50 -13.23 -18.79 -26.33
C ARG A 50 -13.58 -17.64 -27.26
N VAL A 51 -12.66 -17.28 -28.13
CA VAL A 51 -12.86 -16.32 -29.22
C VAL A 51 -13.06 -17.12 -30.50
N GLN A 52 -14.21 -16.95 -31.14
CA GLN A 52 -14.52 -17.57 -32.44
C GLN A 52 -14.76 -16.47 -33.45
N TRP A 53 -14.16 -16.60 -34.60
CA TRP A 53 -14.34 -15.71 -35.71
C TRP A 53 -14.56 -16.52 -36.99
N THR A 54 -15.55 -16.13 -37.74
CA THR A 54 -15.80 -16.56 -39.11
C THR A 54 -15.81 -15.35 -39.99
N ALA A 55 -15.17 -15.39 -41.16
CA ALA A 55 -15.00 -14.22 -42.00
C ALA A 55 -16.31 -13.49 -42.30
N GLY A 56 -17.41 -14.23 -42.47
CA GLY A 56 -18.72 -13.62 -42.73
C GLY A 56 -18.72 -12.68 -43.98
N PRO A 57 -19.85 -12.05 -44.31
CA PRO A 57 -19.93 -11.15 -45.45
C PRO A 57 -19.19 -9.82 -45.26
N ASP A 58 -19.01 -9.38 -43.99
CA ASP A 58 -18.52 -8.05 -43.65
C ASP A 58 -17.07 -8.03 -43.20
N TYR A 59 -16.44 -9.19 -43.02
CA TYR A 59 -15.09 -9.33 -42.46
C TYR A 59 -14.85 -8.54 -41.16
N ALA A 60 -15.90 -8.40 -40.37
CA ALA A 60 -15.86 -7.63 -39.14
C ALA A 60 -14.92 -8.26 -38.10
N PRO A 61 -14.02 -7.51 -37.48
CA PRO A 61 -13.13 -8.05 -36.47
C PRO A 61 -13.88 -8.43 -35.20
N VAL A 62 -13.35 -9.43 -34.49
CA VAL A 62 -13.78 -9.77 -33.12
C VAL A 62 -12.72 -9.33 -32.15
N THR A 63 -13.11 -8.48 -31.20
CA THR A 63 -12.20 -7.96 -30.17
C THR A 63 -12.48 -8.60 -28.82
N ALA A 64 -11.42 -9.01 -28.13
CA ALA A 64 -11.45 -9.53 -26.77
C ALA A 64 -10.34 -8.89 -25.91
N PRO A 65 -10.44 -7.58 -25.62
CA PRO A 65 -9.32 -6.79 -25.11
C PRO A 65 -8.97 -7.13 -23.65
N LEU A 66 -9.87 -7.76 -22.91
CA LEU A 66 -9.69 -8.03 -21.47
C LEU A 66 -9.45 -9.53 -21.17
N VAL A 67 -9.05 -10.31 -22.17
CA VAL A 67 -8.56 -11.67 -21.96
C VAL A 67 -7.09 -11.66 -21.55
N SER A 68 -6.57 -12.80 -21.06
CA SER A 68 -5.16 -12.90 -20.61
C SER A 68 -4.13 -12.68 -21.75
N GLY A 69 -4.56 -12.64 -22.99
CA GLY A 69 -3.70 -12.52 -24.16
C GLY A 69 -2.86 -13.76 -24.47
N ARG A 70 -2.95 -14.80 -23.64
CA ARG A 70 -2.18 -16.05 -23.82
C ARG A 70 -3.08 -17.16 -24.32
N PRO A 71 -2.94 -17.62 -25.57
CA PRO A 71 -3.73 -18.71 -26.09
C PRO A 71 -3.29 -20.05 -25.46
N LEU A 72 -4.26 -20.84 -25.04
CA LEU A 72 -4.07 -22.27 -24.70
C LEU A 72 -4.14 -23.12 -25.97
N ASP A 73 -5.09 -22.80 -26.83
CA ASP A 73 -5.31 -23.40 -28.12
C ASP A 73 -5.72 -22.32 -29.11
N LEU A 74 -5.13 -22.35 -30.32
CA LEU A 74 -5.48 -21.49 -31.44
C LEU A 74 -5.52 -22.34 -32.70
N THR A 75 -6.58 -22.23 -33.47
CA THR A 75 -6.74 -22.88 -34.75
C THR A 75 -7.20 -21.87 -35.79
N ILE A 76 -6.46 -21.77 -36.91
CA ILE A 76 -6.85 -21.02 -38.10
C ILE A 76 -7.04 -22.03 -39.24
N THR A 77 -8.17 -21.93 -39.92
CA THR A 77 -8.44 -22.71 -41.12
C THR A 77 -8.85 -21.76 -42.23
N ALA A 78 -8.18 -21.82 -43.37
CA ALA A 78 -8.48 -20.99 -44.53
C ALA A 78 -8.25 -21.74 -45.84
N PRO A 79 -9.17 -21.69 -46.81
CA PRO A 79 -9.00 -22.38 -48.09
C PRO A 79 -7.90 -21.77 -48.93
N CYS A 80 -7.09 -22.64 -49.64
CA CYS A 80 -5.93 -22.20 -50.41
C CYS A 80 -6.28 -21.30 -51.61
N ALA A 81 -7.31 -21.67 -52.38
CA ALA A 81 -7.64 -20.96 -53.61
C ALA A 81 -8.00 -19.48 -53.41
N PRO A 82 -8.81 -19.11 -52.39
CA PRO A 82 -9.06 -17.71 -52.04
C PRO A 82 -7.80 -17.00 -51.49
N LEU A 83 -6.98 -17.67 -50.66
CA LEU A 83 -5.73 -17.09 -50.14
C LEU A 83 -4.79 -16.66 -51.28
N ALA A 84 -4.71 -17.42 -52.37
CA ALA A 84 -3.91 -17.09 -53.53
C ALA A 84 -4.37 -15.83 -54.30
N GLN A 85 -5.58 -15.34 -54.01
CA GLN A 85 -6.20 -14.18 -54.69
C GLN A 85 -6.22 -12.91 -53.82
N VAL A 86 -5.80 -12.98 -52.55
CA VAL A 86 -5.76 -11.82 -51.65
C VAL A 86 -4.91 -10.70 -52.23
N PRO A 87 -5.25 -9.41 -52.07
CA PRO A 87 -4.41 -8.31 -52.56
C PRO A 87 -3.01 -8.30 -51.93
N GLU A 88 -2.03 -7.75 -52.68
CA GLU A 88 -0.63 -7.66 -52.23
C GLU A 88 -0.52 -6.76 -50.95
N ASN A 89 0.40 -7.06 -50.05
CA ASN A 89 0.64 -6.35 -48.82
C ASN A 89 -0.60 -6.29 -47.88
N THR A 90 -1.41 -7.36 -47.88
CA THR A 90 -2.60 -7.46 -47.08
C THR A 90 -2.43 -8.50 -45.97
N ILE A 91 -2.76 -8.15 -44.76
CA ILE A 91 -2.87 -9.10 -43.65
C ILE A 91 -4.27 -9.71 -43.69
N VAL A 92 -4.30 -11.03 -43.91
CA VAL A 92 -5.54 -11.81 -43.98
C VAL A 92 -6.07 -12.08 -42.58
N PHE A 93 -5.21 -12.49 -41.66
CA PHE A 93 -5.53 -12.72 -40.26
C PHE A 93 -4.46 -12.13 -39.36
N SER A 94 -4.88 -11.53 -38.27
CA SER A 94 -4.01 -11.06 -37.20
C SER A 94 -4.66 -11.30 -35.87
N THR A 95 -3.87 -11.64 -34.85
CA THR A 95 -4.31 -11.78 -33.48
C THR A 95 -4.26 -10.48 -32.69
N LEU A 96 -3.73 -9.40 -33.29
CA LEU A 96 -3.67 -8.05 -32.73
C LEU A 96 -4.27 -7.02 -33.71
N PRO A 97 -4.81 -5.87 -33.22
CA PRO A 97 -5.44 -4.84 -34.05
C PRO A 97 -4.48 -4.23 -35.08
N GLN A 98 -5.05 -3.56 -36.10
CA GLN A 98 -4.30 -2.90 -37.19
C GLN A 98 -3.34 -1.83 -36.67
N ASP A 99 -3.76 -1.06 -35.70
CA ASP A 99 -3.03 0.06 -35.10
C ASP A 99 -2.12 -0.35 -33.91
N ALA A 100 -2.08 -1.63 -33.56
CA ALA A 100 -1.23 -2.11 -32.48
C ALA A 100 0.26 -2.04 -32.89
N PRO A 101 1.12 -1.36 -32.11
CA PRO A 101 2.56 -1.26 -32.39
C PRO A 101 3.24 -2.63 -32.50
N GLY A 102 2.73 -3.61 -31.73
CA GLY A 102 3.24 -4.99 -31.70
C GLY A 102 2.53 -5.96 -32.63
N ARG A 103 1.75 -5.51 -33.63
CA ARG A 103 0.93 -6.40 -34.47
C ARG A 103 1.70 -7.59 -35.07
N ILE A 104 2.90 -7.33 -35.58
CA ILE A 104 3.77 -8.36 -36.16
C ILE A 104 4.74 -8.92 -35.12
N SER A 105 5.31 -8.04 -34.25
CA SER A 105 6.35 -8.45 -33.28
C SER A 105 5.83 -9.30 -32.11
N ASP A 106 4.56 -9.20 -31.78
CA ASP A 106 3.97 -9.87 -30.62
C ASP A 106 2.82 -10.82 -31.00
N GLY A 107 2.16 -10.57 -32.15
CA GLY A 107 1.03 -11.33 -32.66
C GLY A 107 1.43 -12.51 -33.57
N LEU A 108 0.37 -13.15 -34.09
CA LEU A 108 0.44 -14.04 -35.25
C LEU A 108 -0.24 -13.33 -36.42
N VAL A 109 0.39 -13.37 -37.58
CA VAL A 109 -0.15 -12.82 -38.82
C VAL A 109 -0.10 -13.85 -39.94
N VAL A 110 -1.13 -13.88 -40.77
CA VAL A 110 -1.16 -14.52 -42.08
C VAL A 110 -1.29 -13.41 -43.11
N GLN A 111 -0.30 -13.25 -43.99
CA GLN A 111 -0.23 -12.11 -44.90
C GLN A 111 0.27 -12.49 -46.29
N ARG A 112 -0.14 -11.71 -47.29
CA ARG A 112 0.46 -11.75 -48.61
C ARG A 112 1.54 -10.70 -48.71
N VAL A 113 2.76 -11.16 -48.96
CA VAL A 113 3.96 -10.30 -49.10
C VAL A 113 4.82 -10.77 -50.26
N ARG A 114 5.91 -10.06 -50.52
CA ARG A 114 6.98 -10.55 -51.41
C ARG A 114 8.12 -11.09 -50.56
N ASP A 115 8.67 -12.22 -50.99
CA ASP A 115 9.86 -12.79 -50.35
C ASP A 115 11.14 -11.99 -50.72
N ALA A 116 12.29 -12.44 -50.23
CA ALA A 116 13.58 -11.81 -50.52
C ALA A 116 13.98 -11.86 -52.01
N ALA A 117 13.42 -12.79 -52.80
CA ALA A 117 13.62 -12.90 -54.25
C ALA A 117 12.65 -12.00 -55.04
N GLY A 118 11.66 -11.42 -54.41
CA GLY A 118 10.62 -10.59 -54.99
C GLY A 118 9.38 -11.38 -55.44
N ASP A 119 9.31 -12.67 -55.14
CA ASP A 119 8.18 -13.51 -55.50
C ASP A 119 7.01 -13.34 -54.52
N PRO A 120 5.75 -13.34 -55.03
CA PRO A 120 4.60 -13.20 -54.18
C PRO A 120 4.32 -14.50 -53.39
N VAL A 121 4.26 -14.39 -52.07
CA VAL A 121 4.07 -15.52 -51.15
C VAL A 121 2.92 -15.24 -50.18
N ILE A 122 2.33 -16.31 -49.65
CA ILE A 122 1.57 -16.26 -48.38
C ILE A 122 2.53 -16.62 -47.24
N GLU A 123 2.66 -15.72 -46.31
CA GLU A 123 3.51 -15.87 -45.13
C GLU A 123 2.65 -16.03 -43.88
N VAL A 124 3.02 -17.01 -43.07
CA VAL A 124 2.56 -17.15 -41.69
C VAL A 124 3.71 -16.75 -40.78
N ALA A 125 3.59 -15.66 -40.07
CA ALA A 125 4.59 -15.19 -39.11
C ALA A 125 4.05 -15.14 -37.71
N VAL A 126 4.88 -15.51 -36.74
CA VAL A 126 4.58 -15.44 -35.30
C VAL A 126 5.71 -14.70 -34.59
N ARG A 127 5.37 -13.66 -33.85
CA ARG A 127 6.34 -12.85 -33.10
C ARG A 127 7.56 -12.45 -33.92
N ASN A 128 7.30 -11.92 -35.11
CA ASN A 128 8.30 -11.48 -36.11
C ASN A 128 9.22 -12.60 -36.63
N ILE A 129 8.82 -13.86 -36.48
CA ILE A 129 9.54 -15.00 -37.06
C ILE A 129 8.65 -15.61 -38.13
N THR A 130 9.14 -15.66 -39.38
CA THR A 130 8.47 -16.36 -40.47
C THR A 130 8.43 -17.84 -40.14
N LEU A 131 7.22 -18.36 -39.90
CA LEU A 131 6.99 -19.78 -39.65
C LEU A 131 6.87 -20.55 -40.94
N LEU A 132 6.12 -20.01 -41.89
CA LEU A 132 5.87 -20.64 -43.20
C LEU A 132 5.76 -19.56 -44.27
N SER A 133 6.38 -19.77 -45.40
CA SER A 133 6.30 -18.89 -46.57
C SER A 133 6.14 -19.75 -47.83
N VAL A 134 4.99 -19.64 -48.49
CA VAL A 134 4.63 -20.50 -49.62
C VAL A 134 4.29 -19.65 -50.84
N PRO A 135 4.88 -19.91 -52.03
CA PRO A 135 4.60 -19.19 -53.28
C PRO A 135 3.14 -19.31 -53.69
N LEU A 136 2.57 -18.25 -54.28
CA LEU A 136 1.19 -18.27 -54.76
C LEU A 136 0.95 -19.30 -55.88
N SER A 137 2.00 -19.66 -56.65
CA SER A 137 1.93 -20.73 -57.63
C SER A 137 1.54 -22.07 -57.01
N THR A 138 2.14 -22.42 -55.85
CA THR A 138 1.86 -23.63 -55.10
C THR A 138 0.45 -23.63 -54.51
N LEU A 139 -0.07 -22.48 -54.06
CA LEU A 139 -1.43 -22.35 -53.54
C LEU A 139 -2.53 -22.44 -54.62
N ARG A 140 -2.18 -22.26 -55.88
CA ARG A 140 -3.07 -22.42 -57.02
C ARG A 140 -3.16 -23.85 -57.54
N ASP A 141 -2.36 -24.75 -57.00
CA ASP A 141 -2.46 -26.17 -57.29
C ASP A 141 -3.84 -26.68 -56.81
N PRO A 142 -4.62 -27.36 -57.67
CA PRO A 142 -5.90 -27.94 -57.27
C PRO A 142 -5.81 -28.94 -56.12
N ALA A 143 -4.63 -29.49 -55.85
CA ALA A 143 -4.37 -30.36 -54.72
C ALA A 143 -4.30 -29.60 -53.38
N CYS A 144 -4.02 -28.28 -53.38
CA CYS A 144 -4.02 -27.48 -52.13
C CYS A 144 -5.44 -27.30 -51.63
N GLU A 145 -5.73 -27.83 -50.46
CA GLU A 145 -7.05 -27.76 -49.84
C GLU A 145 -7.15 -26.55 -48.90
N THR A 146 -6.43 -26.58 -47.79
CA THR A 146 -6.55 -25.57 -46.71
C THR A 146 -5.23 -25.28 -46.03
N LEU A 147 -5.07 -24.02 -45.57
CA LEU A 147 -4.11 -23.64 -44.56
C LEU A 147 -4.65 -24.00 -43.18
N HIS A 148 -3.89 -24.76 -42.42
CA HIS A 148 -4.10 -25.01 -41.02
C HIS A 148 -2.96 -24.42 -40.20
N VAL A 149 -3.28 -23.48 -39.30
CA VAL A 149 -2.35 -23.02 -38.28
C VAL A 149 -2.89 -23.46 -36.92
N ARG A 150 -2.09 -24.19 -36.17
CA ARG A 150 -2.49 -24.71 -34.86
C ARG A 150 -1.43 -24.41 -33.81
N ALA A 151 -1.81 -23.71 -32.74
CA ALA A 151 -0.98 -23.50 -31.57
C ALA A 151 -1.57 -24.25 -30.38
N GLU A 152 -0.87 -25.28 -29.94
CA GLU A 152 -1.20 -26.08 -28.76
C GLU A 152 -0.17 -25.89 -27.65
N THR A 153 -0.43 -26.48 -26.47
CA THR A 153 0.54 -26.48 -25.38
C THR A 153 1.81 -27.22 -25.78
N GLY A 154 2.86 -26.51 -26.06
CA GLY A 154 4.18 -27.07 -26.38
C GLY A 154 4.64 -26.89 -27.81
N ILE A 155 3.74 -26.72 -28.79
CA ILE A 155 4.08 -26.59 -30.19
C ILE A 155 3.12 -25.65 -30.93
N LEU A 156 3.64 -24.90 -31.88
CA LEU A 156 2.87 -24.16 -32.87
C LEU A 156 3.23 -24.66 -34.25
N THR A 157 2.24 -25.06 -35.04
CA THR A 157 2.40 -25.63 -36.39
C THR A 157 1.61 -24.81 -37.42
N ALA A 158 2.15 -24.69 -38.61
CA ALA A 158 1.42 -24.21 -39.79
C ALA A 158 1.63 -25.19 -40.92
N GLU A 159 0.59 -25.56 -41.67
CA GLU A 159 0.68 -26.45 -42.80
C GLU A 159 -0.41 -26.14 -43.83
N PHE A 160 -0.08 -26.37 -45.11
CA PHE A 160 -1.04 -26.44 -46.18
C PHE A 160 -1.34 -27.91 -46.48
N THR A 161 -2.61 -28.31 -46.36
CA THR A 161 -3.07 -29.68 -46.62
C THR A 161 -3.30 -29.94 -48.09
N GLY A 162 -3.24 -31.22 -48.52
CA GLY A 162 -3.47 -31.65 -49.88
C GLY A 162 -2.23 -31.61 -50.80
N LEU A 163 -1.17 -30.94 -50.37
CA LEU A 163 0.08 -30.85 -51.16
C LEU A 163 1.03 -32.00 -50.80
N GLU A 164 1.61 -32.65 -51.84
CA GLU A 164 2.68 -33.63 -51.62
C GLU A 164 3.98 -32.92 -51.26
N ARG A 165 4.79 -33.54 -50.40
CA ARG A 165 6.10 -33.00 -49.98
C ARG A 165 7.11 -33.14 -51.09
N ASP A 166 7.46 -32.05 -51.73
CA ASP A 166 8.75 -31.95 -52.41
C ASP A 166 9.82 -31.47 -51.40
N ALA A 167 11.04 -32.00 -51.54
CA ALA A 167 12.12 -31.82 -50.58
C ALA A 167 12.57 -30.34 -50.39
N ASP A 168 12.22 -29.47 -51.32
CA ASP A 168 12.62 -28.07 -51.38
C ASP A 168 11.50 -27.07 -51.02
N ASP A 169 10.22 -27.48 -51.02
CA ASP A 169 9.08 -26.61 -50.64
C ASP A 169 8.51 -26.98 -49.28
N ALA A 170 8.84 -26.16 -48.28
CA ALA A 170 8.32 -26.34 -46.92
C ALA A 170 6.85 -25.92 -46.85
N VAL A 171 5.90 -26.86 -47.08
CA VAL A 171 4.47 -26.65 -46.95
C VAL A 171 3.99 -26.86 -45.50
N ARG A 172 4.90 -27.22 -44.61
CA ARG A 172 4.66 -27.40 -43.18
C ARG A 172 5.86 -26.93 -42.36
N ALA A 173 5.56 -26.20 -41.27
CA ALA A 173 6.58 -25.78 -40.31
C ALA A 173 6.06 -25.88 -38.86
N ALA A 174 7.00 -25.95 -37.91
CA ALA A 174 6.68 -26.02 -36.49
C ALA A 174 7.73 -25.24 -35.69
N VAL A 175 7.25 -24.57 -34.65
CA VAL A 175 8.10 -23.87 -33.64
C VAL A 175 7.67 -24.25 -32.22
N PRO A 176 8.56 -24.10 -31.22
CA PRO A 176 8.23 -24.38 -29.85
C PRO A 176 7.03 -23.58 -29.36
N GLY A 177 6.21 -24.13 -28.48
CA GLY A 177 5.05 -23.47 -27.88
C GLY A 177 5.38 -22.27 -26.99
N SER A 178 6.66 -22.03 -26.68
CA SER A 178 7.14 -20.78 -26.07
C SER A 178 6.97 -19.56 -26.98
N MET A 179 6.81 -19.77 -28.28
CA MET A 179 6.60 -18.74 -29.30
C MET A 179 5.13 -18.37 -29.52
N ARG A 180 4.24 -18.72 -28.59
CA ARG A 180 2.81 -18.37 -28.70
C ARG A 180 2.61 -16.86 -28.91
N PRO A 181 1.70 -16.49 -29.84
CA PRO A 181 1.37 -15.08 -30.08
C PRO A 181 0.58 -14.48 -28.91
N GLN A 182 0.57 -13.16 -28.80
CA GLN A 182 -0.46 -12.44 -28.08
C GLN A 182 -1.77 -12.47 -28.86
N VAL A 183 -2.88 -12.58 -28.14
CA VAL A 183 -4.23 -12.58 -28.71
C VAL A 183 -5.11 -11.59 -27.97
N THR A 184 -5.61 -10.58 -28.68
CA THR A 184 -6.62 -9.64 -28.18
C THR A 184 -7.90 -9.67 -29.04
N GLY A 185 -7.95 -10.57 -29.98
CA GLY A 185 -9.07 -10.74 -30.91
C GLY A 185 -8.60 -11.40 -32.21
N VAL A 186 -9.45 -11.29 -33.23
CA VAL A 186 -9.14 -11.68 -34.62
C VAL A 186 -9.44 -10.47 -35.51
N PHE A 187 -8.45 -10.05 -36.28
CA PHE A 187 -8.49 -8.86 -37.10
C PHE A 187 -8.05 -9.20 -38.51
N THR A 188 -8.52 -8.43 -39.50
CA THR A 188 -8.13 -8.55 -40.92
C THR A 188 -8.05 -7.16 -41.55
N ASP A 189 -7.22 -7.02 -42.58
CA ASP A 189 -7.19 -5.82 -43.44
C ASP A 189 -8.18 -5.93 -44.58
N LEU A 190 -8.83 -7.09 -44.75
CA LEU A 190 -9.82 -7.32 -45.79
C LEU A 190 -11.16 -6.67 -45.43
N THR A 191 -11.86 -6.28 -46.46
CA THR A 191 -13.23 -5.77 -46.40
C THR A 191 -14.08 -6.55 -47.37
N ALA A 192 -15.40 -6.43 -47.29
CA ALA A 192 -16.32 -7.07 -48.27
C ALA A 192 -15.99 -6.73 -49.74
N ALA A 193 -15.37 -5.56 -50.01
CA ALA A 193 -14.99 -5.12 -51.34
C ALA A 193 -13.63 -5.67 -51.83
N THR A 194 -12.74 -6.07 -50.90
CA THR A 194 -11.36 -6.49 -51.20
C THR A 194 -11.10 -7.98 -50.98
N ALA A 195 -12.01 -8.64 -50.32
CA ALA A 195 -11.88 -10.06 -50.02
C ALA A 195 -12.24 -10.93 -51.21
N PRO A 196 -11.43 -11.96 -51.51
CA PRO A 196 -11.74 -12.94 -52.58
C PRO A 196 -12.98 -13.79 -52.24
N ASP A 197 -13.69 -14.21 -53.28
CA ASP A 197 -14.79 -15.17 -53.15
C ASP A 197 -14.30 -16.47 -52.51
N GLY A 198 -15.09 -17.01 -51.59
CA GLY A 198 -14.78 -18.27 -50.87
C GLY A 198 -13.89 -18.10 -49.64
N LEU A 199 -13.29 -16.93 -49.38
CA LEU A 199 -12.53 -16.70 -48.15
C LEU A 199 -13.44 -16.60 -46.92
N GLY A 200 -14.74 -16.36 -47.11
CA GLY A 200 -15.77 -16.34 -46.06
C GLY A 200 -15.93 -17.66 -45.30
N GLU A 201 -15.42 -18.78 -45.82
CA GLU A 201 -15.37 -20.07 -45.15
C GLU A 201 -14.22 -20.20 -44.13
N SER A 202 -13.35 -19.21 -44.07
CA SER A 202 -12.24 -19.19 -43.11
C SER A 202 -12.74 -19.06 -41.70
N THR A 203 -12.12 -19.80 -40.79
CA THR A 203 -12.45 -19.79 -39.35
C THR A 203 -11.21 -19.61 -38.50
N VAL A 204 -11.35 -18.87 -37.42
CA VAL A 204 -10.32 -18.72 -36.40
C VAL A 204 -10.98 -19.02 -35.04
N GLU A 205 -10.45 -19.97 -34.32
CA GLU A 205 -10.85 -20.30 -32.97
C GLU A 205 -9.68 -20.16 -32.02
N VAL A 206 -9.89 -19.49 -30.91
CA VAL A 206 -8.87 -19.30 -29.86
C VAL A 206 -9.49 -19.58 -28.51
N THR A 207 -8.90 -20.48 -27.73
CA THR A 207 -9.16 -20.61 -26.30
C THR A 207 -8.02 -19.93 -25.55
N VAL A 208 -8.34 -18.92 -24.73
CA VAL A 208 -7.35 -18.19 -23.96
C VAL A 208 -7.29 -18.67 -22.52
N ASP A 209 -6.12 -18.47 -21.91
CA ASP A 209 -5.91 -18.84 -20.51
C ASP A 209 -6.71 -17.91 -19.57
N SER A 210 -7.75 -18.45 -18.98
CA SER A 210 -8.65 -17.77 -18.05
C SER A 210 -8.49 -18.25 -16.60
N ARG A 211 -7.31 -18.81 -16.25
CA ARG A 211 -7.06 -19.43 -14.92
C ARG A 211 -7.34 -18.54 -13.73
N TYR A 212 -7.39 -17.22 -13.91
CA TYR A 212 -7.68 -16.26 -12.85
C TYR A 212 -9.13 -15.75 -12.89
N SER A 213 -9.89 -16.04 -13.94
CA SER A 213 -11.32 -15.75 -14.02
C SER A 213 -12.09 -16.93 -13.46
N SER A 214 -12.43 -16.85 -12.20
CA SER A 214 -13.11 -17.92 -11.48
C SER A 214 -14.05 -17.37 -10.41
N SER A 215 -15.06 -18.15 -10.07
CA SER A 215 -16.03 -17.85 -9.02
C SER A 215 -16.07 -18.99 -7.99
N PRO A 216 -16.46 -18.73 -6.73
CA PRO A 216 -16.54 -19.78 -5.74
C PRO A 216 -17.70 -20.73 -6.06
N THR A 217 -17.46 -22.04 -6.02
CA THR A 217 -18.56 -23.01 -6.01
C THR A 217 -19.49 -22.76 -4.82
N LEU A 218 -20.76 -23.18 -4.93
CA LEU A 218 -21.73 -23.05 -3.83
C LEU A 218 -21.22 -23.66 -2.53
N LEU A 219 -20.54 -24.80 -2.59
CA LEU A 219 -19.95 -25.45 -1.42
C LEU A 219 -18.89 -24.53 -0.77
N LYS A 220 -17.99 -23.98 -1.56
CA LYS A 220 -16.95 -23.07 -1.08
C LYS A 220 -17.56 -21.82 -0.44
N LEU A 221 -18.52 -21.19 -1.09
CA LEU A 221 -19.22 -20.01 -0.59
C LEU A 221 -19.87 -20.28 0.78
N VAL A 222 -20.65 -21.38 0.89
CA VAL A 222 -21.32 -21.75 2.15
C VAL A 222 -20.33 -22.01 3.26
N LEU A 223 -19.24 -22.74 3.00
CA LEU A 223 -18.21 -23.02 4.02
C LEU A 223 -17.47 -21.76 4.44
N MET A 224 -17.19 -20.83 3.53
CA MET A 224 -16.60 -19.53 3.85
C MET A 224 -17.52 -18.68 4.73
N VAL A 225 -18.82 -18.62 4.41
CA VAL A 225 -19.81 -17.91 5.23
C VAL A 225 -19.90 -18.52 6.63
N ILE A 226 -19.96 -19.85 6.75
CA ILE A 226 -19.94 -20.54 8.04
C ILE A 226 -18.66 -20.21 8.81
N GLY A 227 -17.50 -20.19 8.14
CA GLY A 227 -16.21 -19.87 8.73
C GLY A 227 -16.14 -18.45 9.26
N VAL A 228 -16.62 -17.47 8.50
CA VAL A 228 -16.71 -16.07 8.94
C VAL A 228 -17.64 -15.94 10.16
N LEU A 229 -18.83 -16.56 10.11
CA LEU A 229 -19.77 -16.54 11.24
C LEU A 229 -19.18 -17.22 12.48
N ALA A 230 -18.48 -18.34 12.31
CA ALA A 230 -17.78 -19.02 13.40
C ALA A 230 -16.67 -18.13 13.99
N THR A 231 -15.89 -17.43 13.16
CA THR A 231 -14.87 -16.47 13.60
C THR A 231 -15.50 -15.35 14.42
N LEU A 232 -16.57 -14.72 13.94
CA LEU A 232 -17.30 -13.69 14.68
C LEU A 232 -17.86 -14.21 16.01
N ALA A 233 -18.48 -15.38 16.00
CA ALA A 233 -18.99 -16.04 17.20
C ALA A 233 -17.86 -16.29 18.22
N SER A 234 -16.69 -16.72 17.78
CA SER A 234 -15.54 -16.96 18.66
C SER A 234 -15.11 -15.70 19.40
N VAL A 235 -15.10 -14.54 18.71
CA VAL A 235 -14.81 -13.23 19.33
C VAL A 235 -15.88 -12.84 20.34
N VAL A 236 -17.16 -13.10 20.04
CA VAL A 236 -18.27 -12.85 20.99
C VAL A 236 -18.10 -13.70 22.27
N PHE A 237 -17.80 -14.99 22.12
CA PHE A 237 -17.59 -15.86 23.28
C PHE A 237 -16.32 -15.46 24.06
N LEU A 238 -15.24 -15.06 23.37
CA LEU A 238 -14.06 -14.50 24.01
C LEU A 238 -14.38 -13.22 24.78
N HIS A 239 -15.26 -12.36 24.24
CA HIS A 239 -15.72 -11.16 24.91
C HIS A 239 -16.48 -11.50 26.22
N ARG A 240 -17.30 -12.56 26.23
CA ARG A 240 -17.95 -13.06 27.45
C ARG A 240 -16.92 -13.54 28.46
N LEU A 241 -15.90 -14.28 28.01
CA LEU A 241 -14.79 -14.72 28.84
C LEU A 241 -13.93 -13.55 29.39
N ASP A 242 -13.86 -12.43 28.70
CA ASP A 242 -13.18 -11.23 29.19
C ASP A 242 -13.89 -10.60 30.41
N GLY A 243 -15.15 -10.92 30.65
CA GLY A 243 -15.92 -10.47 31.81
C GLY A 243 -15.59 -11.14 33.14
N ILE A 244 -14.69 -12.12 33.16
CA ILE A 244 -14.28 -12.93 34.34
C ILE A 244 -13.73 -12.10 35.50
N ASP A 245 -13.29 -10.86 35.27
CA ASP A 245 -12.79 -9.92 36.28
C ASP A 245 -13.89 -9.05 36.89
N GLY A 246 -15.16 -9.30 36.55
CA GLY A 246 -16.31 -8.54 37.05
C GLY A 246 -16.38 -7.09 36.60
N ARG A 247 -15.43 -6.65 35.75
CA ARG A 247 -15.40 -5.27 35.27
C ARG A 247 -16.28 -5.10 34.03
N SER A 248 -17.13 -4.08 34.02
CA SER A 248 -17.89 -3.71 32.84
C SER A 248 -16.94 -3.23 31.73
N GLY A 249 -17.18 -3.65 30.46
CA GLY A 249 -16.43 -3.17 29.31
C GLY A 249 -16.63 -1.68 29.10
N ARG A 250 -15.55 -0.93 28.98
CA ARG A 250 -15.66 0.45 28.49
C ARG A 250 -16.20 0.43 27.05
N ARG A 251 -17.04 1.41 26.71
CA ARG A 251 -17.56 1.55 25.34
C ARG A 251 -16.39 1.56 24.33
N PHE A 252 -16.59 0.88 23.20
CA PHE A 252 -15.58 0.83 22.14
C PHE A 252 -15.27 2.24 21.63
N VAL A 253 -16.32 3.05 21.38
CA VAL A 253 -16.20 4.47 21.04
C VAL A 253 -16.69 5.30 22.23
N PRO A 254 -15.80 5.97 22.99
CA PRO A 254 -16.19 6.86 24.08
C PRO A 254 -17.00 8.07 23.58
N ARG A 255 -17.90 8.61 24.40
CA ARG A 255 -18.67 9.83 24.07
C ARG A 255 -17.81 11.05 23.73
N SER A 256 -16.55 11.08 24.19
CA SER A 256 -15.61 12.15 23.86
C SER A 256 -15.21 12.20 22.38
N TRP A 257 -15.44 11.14 21.63
CA TRP A 257 -15.12 11.10 20.19
C TRP A 257 -15.97 12.05 19.35
N SER A 258 -17.22 12.31 19.76
CA SER A 258 -18.11 13.24 19.06
C SER A 258 -17.76 14.72 19.29
N ARG A 259 -16.89 15.05 20.26
CA ARG A 259 -16.49 16.42 20.53
C ARG A 259 -15.28 16.80 19.69
N LEU A 260 -15.48 17.58 18.64
CA LEU A 260 -14.40 18.10 17.81
C LEU A 260 -13.73 19.30 18.50
N SER A 261 -12.40 19.38 18.44
CA SER A 261 -11.59 20.52 18.84
C SER A 261 -11.24 21.38 17.63
N GLY A 262 -10.80 22.63 17.84
CA GLY A 262 -10.36 23.49 16.73
C GLY A 262 -9.24 22.88 15.89
N VAL A 263 -8.30 22.12 16.52
CA VAL A 263 -7.24 21.39 15.79
C VAL A 263 -7.84 20.33 14.89
N ASP A 264 -8.88 19.60 15.35
CA ASP A 264 -9.53 18.58 14.53
C ASP A 264 -10.21 19.22 13.31
N GLY A 265 -10.89 20.36 13.53
CA GLY A 265 -11.51 21.11 12.42
C GLY A 265 -10.49 21.56 11.37
N VAL A 266 -9.34 22.07 11.80
CA VAL A 266 -8.26 22.46 10.87
C VAL A 266 -7.71 21.26 10.12
N VAL A 267 -7.42 20.15 10.78
CA VAL A 267 -6.88 18.94 10.11
C VAL A 267 -7.89 18.38 9.12
N ILE A 268 -9.17 18.25 9.50
CA ILE A 268 -10.22 17.74 8.60
C ILE A 268 -10.41 18.69 7.42
N GLY A 269 -10.40 20.01 7.66
CA GLY A 269 -10.49 21.02 6.61
C GLY A 269 -9.33 20.96 5.61
N VAL A 270 -8.09 20.84 6.11
CA VAL A 270 -6.90 20.70 5.26
C VAL A 270 -6.94 19.39 4.46
N LEU A 271 -7.31 18.26 5.08
CA LEU A 271 -7.47 16.99 4.37
C LEU A 271 -8.53 17.08 3.27
N GLY A 272 -9.69 17.70 3.58
CA GLY A 272 -10.77 17.88 2.61
C GLY A 272 -10.36 18.79 1.45
N PHE A 273 -9.70 19.91 1.75
CA PHE A 273 -9.16 20.80 0.72
C PHE A 273 -8.12 20.08 -0.16
N TRP A 274 -7.13 19.40 0.47
CA TRP A 274 -6.10 18.67 -0.28
C TRP A 274 -6.64 17.52 -1.10
N HIS A 275 -7.70 16.86 -0.62
CA HIS A 275 -8.42 15.85 -1.37
C HIS A 275 -8.95 16.36 -2.72
N LEU A 276 -9.40 17.63 -2.77
CA LEU A 276 -9.92 18.23 -3.99
C LEU A 276 -8.82 18.74 -4.92
N VAL A 277 -7.80 19.45 -4.36
CA VAL A 277 -6.80 20.17 -5.15
C VAL A 277 -5.43 19.48 -5.20
N GLY A 278 -5.16 18.55 -4.29
CA GLY A 278 -3.85 17.91 -4.16
C GLY A 278 -3.58 16.88 -5.26
N ALA A 279 -2.29 16.69 -5.53
CA ALA A 279 -1.80 15.71 -6.49
C ALA A 279 -2.23 14.29 -6.16
N ASN A 280 -2.37 13.46 -7.19
CA ASN A 280 -2.47 12.01 -7.07
C ASN A 280 -1.11 11.43 -6.66
N THR A 281 -1.07 10.12 -6.36
CA THR A 281 0.17 9.43 -6.04
C THR A 281 0.68 8.63 -7.23
N SER A 282 1.97 8.28 -7.23
CA SER A 282 2.51 7.31 -8.19
C SER A 282 1.67 6.03 -8.20
N ASP A 283 1.60 5.34 -9.32
CA ASP A 283 0.83 4.11 -9.55
C ASP A 283 -0.71 4.27 -9.63
N ASP A 284 -1.28 5.44 -9.39
CA ASP A 284 -2.74 5.65 -9.46
C ASP A 284 -3.32 5.29 -10.83
N GLY A 285 -2.54 5.45 -11.90
CA GLY A 285 -2.95 5.12 -13.26
C GLY A 285 -3.27 3.63 -13.43
N TYR A 286 -2.36 2.74 -13.05
CA TYR A 286 -2.61 1.32 -13.19
C TYR A 286 -3.64 0.79 -12.18
N LEU A 287 -3.71 1.36 -10.98
CA LEU A 287 -4.72 0.99 -9.98
C LEU A 287 -6.13 1.34 -10.45
N LEU A 288 -6.30 2.51 -11.08
CA LEU A 288 -7.56 2.89 -11.70
C LEU A 288 -7.90 1.96 -12.87
N THR A 289 -6.90 1.59 -13.69
CA THR A 289 -7.09 0.66 -14.81
C THR A 289 -7.55 -0.72 -14.30
N MET A 290 -6.93 -1.26 -13.25
CA MET A 290 -7.37 -2.50 -12.60
C MET A 290 -8.81 -2.41 -12.13
N ALA A 291 -9.16 -1.35 -11.41
CA ALA A 291 -10.52 -1.14 -10.88
C ALA A 291 -11.57 -1.07 -12.00
N ARG A 292 -11.25 -0.38 -13.11
CA ARG A 292 -12.15 -0.23 -14.27
C ARG A 292 -12.32 -1.54 -15.04
N SER A 293 -11.24 -2.30 -15.21
CA SER A 293 -11.26 -3.54 -15.99
C SER A 293 -11.83 -4.73 -15.22
N ALA A 294 -11.90 -4.67 -13.88
CA ALA A 294 -12.29 -5.80 -13.05
C ALA A 294 -13.71 -6.31 -13.31
N GLY A 295 -14.68 -5.43 -13.59
CA GLY A 295 -16.05 -5.81 -13.94
C GLY A 295 -16.09 -6.59 -15.26
N PRO A 296 -15.64 -5.99 -16.38
CA PRO A 296 -15.64 -6.65 -17.68
C PRO A 296 -14.77 -7.91 -17.76
N SER A 297 -13.66 -8.02 -17.04
CA SER A 297 -12.80 -9.20 -17.05
C SER A 297 -13.23 -10.31 -16.07
N GLY A 298 -14.20 -10.02 -15.19
CA GLY A 298 -14.68 -10.98 -14.19
C GLY A 298 -13.81 -11.14 -12.95
N TYR A 299 -12.60 -10.55 -12.92
CA TYR A 299 -11.66 -10.60 -11.79
C TYR A 299 -10.77 -9.36 -11.74
N MET A 300 -10.03 -9.15 -10.65
CA MET A 300 -9.10 -8.02 -10.47
C MET A 300 -7.80 -8.25 -11.25
N ALA A 301 -7.86 -8.09 -12.58
CA ALA A 301 -6.74 -8.33 -13.48
C ALA A 301 -5.81 -7.13 -13.57
N ASN A 302 -4.51 -7.35 -13.43
CA ASN A 302 -3.49 -6.32 -13.68
C ASN A 302 -2.86 -6.51 -15.06
N TYR A 303 -3.49 -5.96 -16.09
CA TYR A 303 -2.97 -6.00 -17.46
C TYR A 303 -1.73 -5.13 -17.66
N TYR A 304 -1.61 -4.07 -16.85
CA TYR A 304 -0.54 -3.11 -17.02
C TYR A 304 0.83 -3.63 -16.57
N ARG A 305 0.88 -4.41 -15.46
CA ARG A 305 2.14 -4.87 -14.85
C ARG A 305 2.35 -6.37 -14.94
N TRP A 306 1.29 -7.16 -14.84
CA TRP A 306 1.38 -8.60 -14.62
C TRP A 306 0.71 -9.43 -15.70
N LEU A 307 0.53 -8.86 -16.89
CA LEU A 307 -0.03 -9.54 -18.07
C LEU A 307 -1.40 -10.19 -17.79
N GLY A 308 -2.26 -9.51 -17.01
CA GLY A 308 -3.57 -10.02 -16.64
C GLY A 308 -3.61 -10.86 -15.35
N SER A 309 -2.47 -11.18 -14.74
CA SER A 309 -2.42 -11.85 -13.45
C SER A 309 -2.85 -10.91 -12.32
N PRO A 310 -3.60 -11.38 -11.29
CA PRO A 310 -3.98 -10.55 -10.15
C PRO A 310 -2.81 -10.27 -9.22
N GLU A 311 -2.93 -9.24 -8.38
CA GLU A 311 -1.94 -8.91 -7.35
C GLU A 311 -2.07 -9.78 -6.10
N SER A 312 -2.03 -11.10 -6.26
CA SER A 312 -2.10 -12.04 -5.14
C SER A 312 -0.77 -12.10 -4.36
N PRO A 313 -0.81 -12.42 -3.06
CA PRO A 313 -1.97 -12.65 -2.18
C PRO A 313 -2.56 -11.37 -1.56
N VAL A 314 -2.07 -10.20 -1.94
CA VAL A 314 -2.56 -8.90 -1.49
C VAL A 314 -3.57 -8.37 -2.51
N GLY A 315 -4.74 -7.90 -2.08
CA GLY A 315 -5.71 -7.49 -3.10
C GLY A 315 -7.08 -7.03 -2.58
N TRP A 316 -7.48 -7.38 -1.36
CA TRP A 316 -8.82 -7.06 -0.87
C TRP A 316 -9.16 -5.56 -0.95
N TYR A 317 -8.16 -4.68 -0.82
CA TYR A 317 -8.38 -3.24 -0.90
C TYR A 317 -8.78 -2.80 -2.32
N TYR A 318 -8.25 -3.44 -3.34
CA TYR A 318 -8.55 -3.12 -4.73
C TYR A 318 -10.01 -3.44 -5.09
N GLU A 319 -10.62 -4.43 -4.43
CA GLU A 319 -12.05 -4.70 -4.57
C GLU A 319 -12.93 -3.52 -4.11
N ILE A 320 -12.47 -2.76 -3.11
CA ILE A 320 -13.16 -1.51 -2.73
C ILE A 320 -13.07 -0.51 -3.87
N LEU A 321 -11.90 -0.36 -4.51
CA LEU A 321 -11.74 0.54 -5.65
C LEU A 321 -12.60 0.10 -6.85
N ARG A 322 -12.77 -1.22 -7.08
CA ARG A 322 -13.68 -1.74 -8.10
C ARG A 322 -15.11 -1.24 -7.89
N VAL A 323 -15.65 -1.40 -6.69
CA VAL A 323 -16.99 -0.94 -6.34
C VAL A 323 -17.14 0.57 -6.53
N PHE A 324 -16.09 1.35 -6.20
CA PHE A 324 -16.09 2.79 -6.43
C PHE A 324 -16.07 3.13 -7.94
N ALA A 325 -15.30 2.40 -8.73
CA ALA A 325 -15.20 2.60 -10.18
C ALA A 325 -16.49 2.27 -10.94
N GLU A 326 -17.33 1.38 -10.41
CA GLU A 326 -18.68 1.10 -10.94
C GLU A 326 -19.62 2.33 -10.86
N VAL A 327 -19.38 3.24 -9.90
CA VAL A 327 -20.17 4.46 -9.74
C VAL A 327 -19.57 5.61 -10.53
N SER A 328 -18.27 5.87 -10.39
CA SER A 328 -17.56 6.94 -11.09
C SER A 328 -16.06 6.71 -11.07
N THR A 329 -15.37 7.10 -12.15
CA THR A 329 -13.90 7.09 -12.24
C THR A 329 -13.28 8.46 -11.96
N ALA A 330 -14.09 9.46 -11.56
CA ALA A 330 -13.61 10.79 -11.20
C ALA A 330 -12.62 10.71 -10.02
N SER A 331 -11.45 11.36 -10.16
CA SER A 331 -10.37 11.29 -9.18
C SER A 331 -10.78 11.62 -7.74
N PRO A 332 -11.57 12.67 -7.45
CA PRO A 332 -12.04 12.92 -6.08
C PRO A 332 -12.92 11.79 -5.53
N TRP A 333 -13.77 11.19 -6.37
CA TRP A 333 -14.61 10.07 -5.96
C TRP A 333 -13.79 8.83 -5.61
N MET A 334 -12.88 8.44 -6.49
CA MET A 334 -12.03 7.27 -6.30
C MET A 334 -11.13 7.38 -5.07
N ARG A 335 -10.75 8.61 -4.66
CA ARG A 335 -9.90 8.88 -3.49
C ARG A 335 -10.65 9.01 -2.16
N LEU A 336 -11.98 8.89 -2.13
CA LEU A 336 -12.76 8.95 -0.88
C LEU A 336 -12.31 7.95 0.20
N PRO A 337 -11.99 6.68 -0.11
CA PRO A 337 -11.47 5.74 0.89
C PRO A 337 -10.22 6.28 1.59
N THR A 338 -9.32 6.90 0.85
CA THR A 338 -8.11 7.55 1.37
C THR A 338 -8.42 8.71 2.29
N LEU A 339 -9.32 9.61 1.91
CA LEU A 339 -9.77 10.72 2.77
C LEU A 339 -10.34 10.21 4.10
N VAL A 340 -11.19 9.18 4.04
CA VAL A 340 -11.78 8.55 5.23
C VAL A 340 -10.68 7.99 6.14
N CYS A 341 -9.68 7.29 5.57
CA CYS A 341 -8.54 6.79 6.31
C CYS A 341 -7.75 7.92 6.99
N GLY A 342 -7.58 9.07 6.32
CA GLY A 342 -6.91 10.25 6.88
C GLY A 342 -7.64 10.83 8.07
N ILE A 343 -8.94 11.04 7.92
CA ILE A 343 -9.79 11.57 9.01
C ILE A 343 -9.78 10.61 10.20
N LEU A 344 -9.96 9.30 9.98
CA LEU A 344 -9.95 8.29 11.04
C LEU A 344 -8.59 8.22 11.73
N SER A 345 -7.49 8.26 10.97
CA SER A 345 -6.12 8.28 11.51
C SER A 345 -5.93 9.48 12.44
N TRP A 346 -6.34 10.68 12.01
CA TRP A 346 -6.26 11.85 12.87
C TRP A 346 -7.14 11.73 14.14
N LEU A 347 -8.36 11.25 14.01
CA LEU A 347 -9.24 11.06 15.15
C LEU A 347 -8.65 10.06 16.15
N ILE A 348 -8.01 8.98 15.70
CA ILE A 348 -7.31 8.04 16.57
C ILE A 348 -6.11 8.74 17.25
N ILE A 349 -5.30 9.52 16.54
CA ILE A 349 -4.22 10.30 17.14
C ILE A 349 -4.77 11.20 18.24
N SER A 350 -5.76 12.00 17.92
CA SER A 350 -6.33 13.02 18.81
C SER A 350 -7.05 12.42 20.04
N ARG A 351 -7.78 11.30 19.86
CA ARG A 351 -8.69 10.70 20.86
C ARG A 351 -8.11 9.52 21.62
N GLU A 352 -7.22 8.76 21.00
CA GLU A 352 -6.69 7.53 21.58
C GLU A 352 -5.20 7.65 21.92
N VAL A 353 -4.38 8.16 20.99
CA VAL A 353 -2.92 8.22 21.15
C VAL A 353 -2.51 9.31 22.13
N VAL A 354 -2.89 10.57 21.85
CA VAL A 354 -2.52 11.74 22.67
C VAL A 354 -2.87 11.53 24.15
N PRO A 355 -4.09 11.06 24.52
CA PRO A 355 -4.42 10.82 25.91
C PRO A 355 -3.57 9.73 26.59
N ARG A 356 -3.09 8.75 25.84
CA ARG A 356 -2.24 7.66 26.37
C ARG A 356 -0.80 8.07 26.56
N LEU A 357 -0.32 9.06 25.82
CA LEU A 357 1.06 9.54 25.93
C LEU A 357 1.34 10.30 27.22
N GLY A 358 0.30 10.67 28.01
CA GLY A 358 0.48 11.19 29.35
C GLY A 358 -0.19 12.52 29.63
N ARG A 359 0.10 13.08 30.84
CA ARG A 359 -0.57 14.29 31.33
C ARG A 359 -0.26 15.52 30.46
N LEU A 360 1.00 15.76 30.13
CA LEU A 360 1.38 16.92 29.32
C LEU A 360 0.78 16.91 27.93
N ALA A 361 0.68 15.74 27.28
CA ALA A 361 0.01 15.58 26.00
C ALA A 361 -1.47 15.98 26.06
N ARG A 362 -2.14 15.75 27.20
CA ARG A 362 -3.57 16.09 27.41
C ARG A 362 -3.81 17.55 27.74
N THR A 363 -2.97 18.15 28.57
CA THR A 363 -3.21 19.48 29.15
C THR A 363 -2.59 20.62 28.34
N TRP A 364 -1.54 20.35 27.59
CA TRP A 364 -0.85 21.35 26.76
C TRP A 364 -1.28 21.23 25.29
N ARG A 365 -1.65 22.35 24.67
CA ARG A 365 -2.12 22.39 23.27
C ARG A 365 -1.01 22.20 22.23
N GLY A 366 0.23 22.62 22.53
CA GLY A 366 1.37 22.57 21.60
C GLY A 366 1.61 21.21 20.96
N PRO A 367 1.68 20.10 21.72
CA PRO A 367 1.90 18.77 21.18
C PRO A 367 0.86 18.33 20.14
N ARG A 368 -0.41 18.72 20.31
CA ARG A 368 -1.46 18.37 19.34
C ARG A 368 -1.24 19.07 18.00
N TRP A 369 -0.86 20.36 18.01
CA TRP A 369 -0.57 21.11 16.80
C TRP A 369 0.65 20.55 16.06
N THR A 370 1.72 20.23 16.78
CA THR A 370 2.92 19.63 16.18
C THR A 370 2.62 18.25 15.60
N GLY A 371 1.83 17.44 16.33
CA GLY A 371 1.36 16.16 15.83
C GLY A 371 0.50 16.30 14.56
N ALA A 372 -0.39 17.31 14.52
CA ALA A 372 -1.18 17.63 13.34
C ALA A 372 -0.30 18.05 12.16
N ALA A 373 0.67 18.92 12.40
CA ALA A 373 1.57 19.42 11.34
C ALA A 373 2.37 18.28 10.69
N LEU A 374 3.00 17.39 11.47
CA LEU A 374 3.76 16.27 10.91
C LEU A 374 2.87 15.21 10.28
N PHE A 375 1.70 14.94 10.86
CA PHE A 375 0.70 14.06 10.26
C PHE A 375 0.26 14.57 8.88
N LEU A 376 -0.11 15.85 8.77
CA LEU A 376 -0.52 16.47 7.51
C LEU A 376 0.62 16.51 6.49
N ALA A 377 1.85 16.84 6.92
CA ALA A 377 3.01 16.84 6.04
C ALA A 377 3.24 15.47 5.36
N PHE A 378 3.10 14.37 6.13
CA PHE A 378 3.14 13.02 5.56
C PHE A 378 1.93 12.73 4.68
N TRP A 379 0.73 13.04 5.18
CA TRP A 379 -0.50 12.68 4.48
C TRP A 379 -0.58 13.34 3.11
N MET A 380 -0.31 14.64 3.06
CA MET A 380 -0.37 15.39 1.81
C MET A 380 0.69 14.94 0.79
N ALA A 381 1.89 14.59 1.25
CA ALA A 381 2.98 14.19 0.36
C ALA A 381 2.85 12.77 -0.21
N PHE A 382 2.19 11.85 0.52
CA PHE A 382 2.23 10.42 0.20
C PHE A 382 0.85 9.76 0.05
N ASN A 383 -0.20 10.28 0.69
CA ASN A 383 -1.43 9.54 0.94
C ASN A 383 -2.68 10.17 0.31
N ASN A 384 -2.57 10.76 -0.88
CA ASN A 384 -3.71 11.41 -1.56
C ASN A 384 -4.16 10.67 -2.83
N GLY A 385 -3.80 9.40 -3.00
CA GLY A 385 -4.10 8.61 -4.19
C GLY A 385 -4.86 7.31 -3.88
N LEU A 386 -4.76 6.35 -4.79
CA LEU A 386 -5.48 5.07 -4.75
C LEU A 386 -4.69 3.95 -4.09
N ARG A 387 -3.46 4.19 -3.68
CA ARG A 387 -2.56 3.20 -3.11
C ARG A 387 -3.05 2.67 -1.75
N PRO A 388 -2.61 1.45 -1.33
CA PRO A 388 -3.01 0.86 -0.05
C PRO A 388 -2.36 1.50 1.18
N GLU A 389 -1.31 2.32 1.04
CA GLU A 389 -0.58 2.94 2.15
C GLU A 389 -1.46 3.72 3.13
N PRO A 390 -2.48 4.49 2.72
CA PRO A 390 -3.41 5.13 3.64
C PRO A 390 -4.16 4.16 4.56
N VAL A 391 -4.59 3.02 4.02
CA VAL A 391 -5.27 1.95 4.78
C VAL A 391 -4.30 1.32 5.77
N ILE A 392 -3.06 1.09 5.35
CA ILE A 392 -2.01 0.50 6.20
C ILE A 392 -1.57 1.48 7.29
N ALA A 393 -1.47 2.80 7.00
CA ALA A 393 -1.17 3.83 7.99
C ALA A 393 -2.25 3.87 9.10
N LEU A 394 -3.52 3.80 8.71
CA LEU A 394 -4.64 3.66 9.64
C LEU A 394 -4.54 2.34 10.41
N GLY A 395 -4.25 1.23 9.73
CA GLY A 395 -4.10 -0.10 10.31
C GLY A 395 -3.00 -0.17 11.35
N ALA A 396 -1.82 0.38 11.08
CA ALA A 396 -0.70 0.42 12.02
C ALA A 396 -1.03 1.21 13.29
N LEU A 397 -1.66 2.38 13.12
CA LEU A 397 -2.09 3.21 14.24
C LEU A 397 -3.20 2.54 15.07
N LEU A 398 -4.16 1.92 14.41
CA LEU A 398 -5.25 1.19 15.05
C LEU A 398 -4.73 -0.05 15.78
N THR A 399 -3.83 -0.83 15.17
CA THR A 399 -3.17 -1.99 15.79
C THR A 399 -2.46 -1.57 17.07
N TRP A 400 -1.62 -0.53 17.02
CA TRP A 400 -0.96 0.00 18.22
C TRP A 400 -1.98 0.42 19.29
N SER A 401 -3.03 1.16 18.91
CA SER A 401 -4.06 1.63 19.84
C SER A 401 -4.85 0.50 20.50
N LEU A 402 -5.12 -0.58 19.77
CA LEU A 402 -5.80 -1.78 20.27
C LEU A 402 -4.90 -2.59 21.20
N VAL A 403 -3.61 -2.70 20.91
CA VAL A 403 -2.61 -3.30 21.81
C VAL A 403 -2.54 -2.52 23.12
N GLU A 404 -2.40 -1.18 23.05
CA GLU A 404 -2.42 -0.33 24.24
C GLU A 404 -3.72 -0.45 25.04
N ARG A 405 -4.85 -0.58 24.35
CA ARG A 405 -6.15 -0.78 24.98
C ARG A 405 -6.23 -2.13 25.67
N SER A 406 -5.73 -3.19 25.05
CA SER A 406 -5.64 -4.52 25.61
C SER A 406 -4.80 -4.54 26.89
N ILE A 407 -3.63 -3.91 26.87
CA ILE A 407 -2.73 -3.79 28.03
C ILE A 407 -3.39 -2.97 29.15
N ALA A 408 -3.98 -1.82 28.84
CA ALA A 408 -4.58 -0.92 29.81
C ALA A 408 -5.85 -1.50 30.46
N THR A 409 -6.67 -2.22 29.70
CA THR A 409 -7.91 -2.83 30.19
C THR A 409 -7.71 -4.25 30.72
N ARG A 410 -6.57 -4.86 30.42
CA ARG A 410 -6.26 -6.28 30.70
C ARG A 410 -7.25 -7.25 30.03
N ARG A 411 -7.81 -6.88 28.84
CA ARG A 411 -8.78 -7.67 28.07
C ARG A 411 -8.15 -8.26 26.83
N LEU A 412 -8.58 -9.48 26.47
CA LEU A 412 -8.08 -10.20 25.30
C LEU A 412 -8.65 -9.69 23.98
N VAL A 413 -9.94 -9.35 23.96
CA VAL A 413 -10.63 -8.97 22.70
C VAL A 413 -9.96 -7.82 21.96
N PRO A 414 -9.54 -6.70 22.59
CA PRO A 414 -8.81 -5.67 21.86
C PRO A 414 -7.49 -6.17 21.25
N GLY A 415 -6.79 -7.10 21.94
CA GLY A 415 -5.57 -7.72 21.43
C GLY A 415 -5.82 -8.63 20.23
N VAL A 416 -6.89 -9.43 20.27
CA VAL A 416 -7.31 -10.26 19.13
C VAL A 416 -7.76 -9.39 17.95
N ALA A 417 -8.50 -8.30 18.20
CA ALA A 417 -8.84 -7.33 17.17
C ALA A 417 -7.59 -6.67 16.55
N ALA A 418 -6.53 -6.40 17.36
CA ALA A 418 -5.26 -5.90 16.86
C ALA A 418 -4.60 -6.89 15.87
N ILE A 419 -4.67 -8.19 16.15
CA ILE A 419 -4.16 -9.25 15.27
C ILE A 419 -4.95 -9.25 13.95
N GLY A 420 -6.27 -9.16 14.00
CA GLY A 420 -7.09 -9.06 12.79
C GLY A 420 -6.77 -7.84 11.94
N VAL A 421 -6.69 -6.64 12.57
CA VAL A 421 -6.30 -5.42 11.85
C VAL A 421 -4.91 -5.57 11.23
N ALA A 422 -3.96 -6.17 11.93
CA ALA A 422 -2.62 -6.41 11.39
C ALA A 422 -2.64 -7.38 10.19
N ALA A 423 -3.42 -8.47 10.27
CA ALA A 423 -3.57 -9.43 9.18
C ALA A 423 -4.18 -8.77 7.93
N PHE A 424 -5.29 -8.05 8.07
CA PHE A 424 -5.92 -7.33 6.95
C PHE A 424 -5.04 -6.21 6.39
N SER A 425 -4.26 -5.52 7.23
CA SER A 425 -3.29 -4.52 6.75
C SER A 425 -2.16 -5.17 5.93
N LEU A 426 -1.69 -6.35 6.34
CA LEU A 426 -0.71 -7.12 5.56
C LEU A 426 -1.30 -7.61 4.24
N GLY A 427 -2.57 -7.98 4.22
CA GLY A 427 -3.30 -8.34 3.00
C GLY A 427 -3.65 -7.17 2.10
N ALA A 428 -3.53 -5.92 2.57
CA ALA A 428 -3.68 -4.73 1.72
C ALA A 428 -2.39 -4.42 0.95
N GLY A 429 -1.22 -4.74 1.51
CA GLY A 429 0.07 -4.53 0.85
C GLY A 429 1.26 -4.96 1.71
N PRO A 430 2.44 -5.18 1.11
CA PRO A 430 3.64 -5.65 1.82
C PRO A 430 4.08 -4.74 2.98
N THR A 431 3.81 -3.45 2.88
CA THR A 431 4.08 -2.46 3.95
C THR A 431 3.24 -2.68 5.21
N GLY A 432 2.21 -3.54 5.15
CA GLY A 432 1.43 -4.00 6.32
C GLY A 432 2.26 -4.72 7.39
N LEU A 433 3.50 -5.11 7.09
CA LEU A 433 4.50 -5.57 8.08
C LEU A 433 4.68 -4.58 9.24
N MET A 434 4.38 -3.29 9.06
CA MET A 434 4.38 -2.30 10.15
C MET A 434 3.37 -2.60 11.26
N CYS A 435 2.25 -3.22 10.91
CA CYS A 435 1.28 -3.66 11.91
C CYS A 435 1.85 -4.81 12.76
N VAL A 436 2.70 -5.65 12.16
CA VAL A 436 3.46 -6.68 12.91
C VAL A 436 4.43 -6.02 13.89
N ALA A 437 5.10 -4.92 13.53
CA ALA A 437 5.93 -4.15 14.45
C ALA A 437 5.12 -3.63 15.64
N ALA A 438 3.88 -3.18 15.41
CA ALA A 438 2.99 -2.73 16.47
C ALA A 438 2.59 -3.87 17.44
N LEU A 439 2.33 -5.08 16.93
CA LEU A 439 2.10 -6.27 17.76
C LEU A 439 3.34 -6.66 18.54
N ALA A 440 4.52 -6.68 17.89
CA ALA A 440 5.79 -7.05 18.49
C ALA A 440 6.19 -6.12 19.64
N ALA A 441 6.00 -4.80 19.47
CA ALA A 441 6.28 -3.80 20.51
C ALA A 441 5.46 -4.01 21.79
N GLY A 442 4.24 -4.56 21.69
CA GLY A 442 3.39 -4.89 22.82
C GLY A 442 3.42 -6.35 23.29
N ALA A 443 4.16 -7.21 22.57
CA ALA A 443 4.08 -8.67 22.75
C ALA A 443 4.38 -9.12 24.19
N ARG A 444 5.39 -8.52 24.83
CA ARG A 444 5.78 -8.90 26.22
C ARG A 444 4.60 -8.77 27.19
N GLU A 445 3.94 -7.63 27.20
CA GLU A 445 2.82 -7.34 28.09
C GLU A 445 1.58 -8.16 27.70
N PHE A 446 1.34 -8.31 26.42
CA PHE A 446 0.24 -9.10 25.89
C PHE A 446 0.39 -10.59 26.26
N VAL A 447 1.55 -11.19 26.01
CA VAL A 447 1.82 -12.61 26.36
C VAL A 447 1.70 -12.83 27.88
N ARG A 448 2.20 -11.89 28.70
CA ARG A 448 2.04 -11.98 30.15
C ARG A 448 0.57 -11.98 30.54
N MET A 449 -0.24 -11.14 29.93
CA MET A 449 -1.70 -11.08 30.16
C MET A 449 -2.39 -12.37 29.70
N VAL A 450 -2.06 -12.87 28.51
CA VAL A 450 -2.59 -14.13 27.96
C VAL A 450 -2.27 -15.30 28.90
N ARG A 451 -0.99 -15.45 29.34
CA ARG A 451 -0.59 -16.51 30.29
C ARG A 451 -1.40 -16.50 31.57
N ARG A 452 -1.65 -15.32 32.16
CA ARG A 452 -2.47 -15.20 33.38
C ARG A 452 -3.92 -15.59 33.17
N ARG A 453 -4.52 -15.18 32.03
CA ARG A 453 -5.89 -15.55 31.73
C ARG A 453 -6.04 -17.01 31.34
N ALA A 454 -5.06 -17.57 30.66
CA ALA A 454 -5.05 -18.98 30.27
C ALA A 454 -5.06 -19.95 31.47
N GLN A 455 -4.55 -19.53 32.63
CA GLN A 455 -4.64 -20.31 33.85
C GLN A 455 -6.08 -20.55 34.33
N VAL A 456 -7.01 -19.67 33.94
CA VAL A 456 -8.43 -19.75 34.33
C VAL A 456 -9.32 -20.25 33.20
N VAL A 457 -9.17 -19.67 31.99
CA VAL A 457 -10.05 -20.02 30.85
C VAL A 457 -9.48 -21.12 29.96
N GLY A 458 -8.21 -21.48 30.13
CA GLY A 458 -7.51 -22.46 29.29
C GLY A 458 -6.95 -21.85 28.00
N TRP A 459 -5.84 -22.42 27.51
CA TRP A 459 -5.15 -21.97 26.31
C TRP A 459 -6.00 -22.08 25.04
N ALA A 460 -6.73 -23.20 24.86
CA ALA A 460 -7.51 -23.45 23.66
C ALA A 460 -8.61 -22.39 23.46
N ALA A 461 -9.23 -21.91 24.55
CA ALA A 461 -10.27 -20.88 24.49
C ALA A 461 -9.75 -19.50 24.07
N ILE A 462 -8.45 -19.29 24.15
CA ILE A 462 -7.78 -18.05 23.70
C ILE A 462 -7.20 -18.26 22.31
N LEU A 463 -6.51 -19.39 22.06
CA LEU A 463 -5.84 -19.68 20.79
C LEU A 463 -6.82 -19.85 19.65
N GLY A 464 -7.98 -20.50 19.88
CA GLY A 464 -9.01 -20.66 18.85
C GLY A 464 -9.44 -19.32 18.23
N PRO A 465 -9.97 -18.35 19.00
CA PRO A 465 -10.30 -17.02 18.49
C PRO A 465 -9.11 -16.24 17.90
N VAL A 466 -7.89 -16.38 18.47
CA VAL A 466 -6.67 -15.75 17.91
C VAL A 466 -6.38 -16.28 16.52
N LEU A 467 -6.40 -17.60 16.35
CA LEU A 467 -6.16 -18.23 15.05
C LEU A 467 -7.27 -17.90 14.05
N ALA A 468 -8.53 -17.96 14.47
CA ALA A 468 -9.66 -17.63 13.59
C ALA A 468 -9.56 -16.21 13.04
N VAL A 469 -9.29 -15.22 13.91
CA VAL A 469 -9.18 -13.81 13.51
C VAL A 469 -7.89 -13.56 12.73
N GLY A 470 -6.78 -14.18 13.11
CA GLY A 470 -5.50 -14.05 12.40
C GLY A 470 -5.52 -14.63 10.99
N LEU A 471 -6.25 -15.72 10.80
CA LEU A 471 -6.40 -16.39 9.50
C LEU A 471 -7.62 -15.89 8.70
N ALA A 472 -8.46 -15.00 9.26
CA ALA A 472 -9.66 -14.51 8.57
C ALA A 472 -9.36 -13.82 7.23
N LEU A 473 -8.15 -13.28 7.06
CA LEU A 473 -7.67 -12.73 5.79
C LEU A 473 -7.73 -13.76 4.65
N LEU A 474 -7.54 -15.05 4.93
CA LEU A 474 -7.54 -16.09 3.91
C LEU A 474 -8.90 -16.20 3.19
N TYR A 475 -10.01 -15.83 3.85
CA TYR A 475 -11.31 -15.76 3.18
C TYR A 475 -11.33 -14.72 2.05
N THR A 476 -10.58 -13.62 2.16
CA THR A 476 -10.48 -12.64 1.08
C THR A 476 -9.46 -13.04 0.03
N VAL A 477 -8.36 -13.68 0.43
CA VAL A 477 -7.31 -14.15 -0.50
C VAL A 477 -7.84 -15.27 -1.41
N PHE A 478 -8.66 -16.16 -0.86
CA PHE A 478 -9.20 -17.32 -1.57
C PHE A 478 -10.68 -17.17 -1.88
N ALA A 479 -11.22 -15.95 -1.94
CA ALA A 479 -12.65 -15.74 -2.19
C ALA A 479 -13.11 -16.44 -3.47
N ASP A 480 -12.42 -16.18 -4.54
CA ASP A 480 -12.67 -16.66 -5.91
C ASP A 480 -11.51 -17.50 -6.49
N GLN A 481 -10.39 -17.63 -5.77
CA GLN A 481 -9.17 -18.28 -6.23
C GLN A 481 -8.85 -19.55 -5.44
N THR A 482 -8.07 -20.45 -6.05
CA THR A 482 -7.44 -21.57 -5.35
C THR A 482 -6.04 -21.21 -4.88
N LEU A 483 -5.49 -22.01 -3.96
CA LEU A 483 -4.09 -21.86 -3.55
C LEU A 483 -3.11 -21.97 -4.74
N ALA A 484 -3.40 -22.86 -5.70
CA ALA A 484 -2.57 -23.03 -6.89
C ALA A 484 -2.56 -21.77 -7.76
N ALA A 485 -3.73 -21.13 -7.98
CA ALA A 485 -3.84 -19.89 -8.74
C ALA A 485 -3.11 -18.73 -8.04
N VAL A 486 -3.27 -18.61 -6.72
CA VAL A 486 -2.57 -17.58 -5.91
C VAL A 486 -1.06 -17.76 -5.94
N LEU A 487 -0.55 -19.00 -5.86
CA LEU A 487 0.89 -19.29 -5.94
C LEU A 487 1.44 -18.97 -7.33
N GLU A 488 0.71 -19.29 -8.39
CA GLU A 488 1.11 -18.97 -9.77
C GLU A 488 1.12 -17.45 -10.01
N ALA A 489 0.09 -16.72 -9.58
CA ALA A 489 0.09 -15.26 -9.65
C ALA A 489 1.25 -14.63 -8.88
N THR A 490 1.58 -15.19 -7.71
CA THR A 490 2.74 -14.75 -6.91
C THR A 490 4.06 -15.03 -7.65
N ARG A 491 4.18 -16.18 -8.32
CA ARG A 491 5.36 -16.53 -9.14
C ARG A 491 5.54 -15.53 -10.28
N ILE A 492 4.50 -15.27 -11.06
CA ILE A 492 4.54 -14.31 -12.18
C ILE A 492 4.94 -12.93 -11.67
N ARG A 493 4.34 -12.48 -10.58
CA ARG A 493 4.69 -11.18 -9.98
C ARG A 493 6.15 -11.11 -9.54
N THR A 494 6.71 -12.20 -9.03
CA THR A 494 8.11 -12.25 -8.57
C THR A 494 9.07 -12.25 -9.75
N GLU A 495 8.74 -12.97 -10.83
CA GLU A 495 9.57 -13.06 -12.04
C GLU A 495 9.56 -11.78 -12.86
N LEU A 496 8.38 -11.16 -13.07
CA LEU A 496 8.26 -9.91 -13.81
C LEU A 496 8.76 -8.71 -13.00
N GLY A 497 8.72 -8.80 -11.67
CA GLY A 497 9.26 -7.79 -10.76
C GLY A 497 8.55 -6.44 -10.80
N PRO A 498 9.14 -5.42 -10.18
CA PRO A 498 10.40 -5.49 -9.42
C PRO A 498 10.27 -6.30 -8.12
N SER A 499 11.23 -7.19 -7.88
CA SER A 499 11.35 -7.95 -6.63
C SER A 499 12.79 -7.83 -6.10
N LEU A 500 13.02 -6.80 -5.29
CA LEU A 500 14.35 -6.46 -4.78
C LEU A 500 14.62 -7.15 -3.45
N PRO A 501 15.85 -7.63 -3.24
CA PRO A 501 16.24 -8.27 -1.99
C PRO A 501 16.28 -7.26 -0.83
N TRP A 502 16.31 -7.78 0.40
CA TRP A 502 16.32 -6.95 1.60
C TRP A 502 17.51 -5.97 1.65
N TYR A 503 18.66 -6.34 1.14
CA TYR A 503 19.87 -5.49 1.09
C TYR A 503 19.80 -4.39 0.01
N GLY A 504 18.81 -4.41 -0.88
CA GLY A 504 18.49 -3.33 -1.83
C GLY A 504 17.78 -2.13 -1.19
N GLU A 505 17.61 -2.08 0.13
CA GLU A 505 16.91 -0.97 0.81
C GLU A 505 17.56 0.40 0.57
N LYS A 506 18.86 0.43 0.25
CA LYS A 506 19.57 1.67 -0.14
C LYS A 506 18.87 2.42 -1.29
N GLU A 507 18.27 1.72 -2.24
CA GLU A 507 17.60 2.31 -3.40
C GLU A 507 16.44 3.22 -3.00
N ARG A 508 15.69 2.89 -1.93
CA ARG A 508 14.63 3.75 -1.40
C ARG A 508 15.17 5.08 -0.89
N TRP A 509 16.33 5.04 -0.24
CA TRP A 509 16.98 6.25 0.28
C TRP A 509 17.63 7.04 -0.85
N GLU A 510 18.25 6.38 -1.83
CA GLU A 510 18.75 7.01 -3.04
C GLU A 510 17.63 7.71 -3.81
N ALA A 511 16.47 7.07 -3.98
CA ALA A 511 15.30 7.71 -4.57
C ALA A 511 14.78 8.91 -3.76
N LEU A 512 14.78 8.81 -2.40
CA LEU A 512 14.38 9.94 -1.54
C LEU A 512 15.32 11.13 -1.68
N PHE A 513 16.61 10.89 -1.91
CA PHE A 513 17.61 11.97 -2.09
C PHE A 513 17.87 12.32 -3.57
N GLY A 514 17.23 11.65 -4.51
CA GLY A 514 17.26 11.96 -5.94
C GLY A 514 16.44 13.20 -6.28
N VAL A 515 16.82 13.90 -7.34
CA VAL A 515 16.07 15.06 -7.88
C VAL A 515 14.97 14.53 -8.79
N SER A 516 13.79 14.29 -8.23
CA SER A 516 12.63 13.74 -8.91
C SER A 516 11.39 13.87 -8.03
N ALA A 517 10.20 13.52 -8.56
CA ALA A 517 8.96 13.48 -7.80
C ALA A 517 9.01 12.52 -6.58
N ASP A 518 9.89 11.51 -6.60
CA ASP A 518 10.12 10.62 -5.46
C ASP A 518 10.97 11.24 -4.36
N GLY A 519 11.85 12.18 -4.72
CA GLY A 519 12.75 12.88 -3.82
C GLY A 519 12.44 14.37 -3.64
N GLY A 520 11.27 14.85 -4.04
CA GLY A 520 10.88 16.25 -3.92
C GLY A 520 10.81 16.78 -2.48
N VAL A 521 10.86 18.10 -2.33
CA VAL A 521 10.82 18.81 -1.01
C VAL A 521 9.72 18.27 -0.11
N ALA A 522 8.51 18.10 -0.67
CA ALA A 522 7.33 17.65 0.07
C ALA A 522 7.50 16.24 0.67
N ARG A 523 8.28 15.37 0.05
CA ARG A 523 8.54 14.00 0.51
C ARG A 523 9.73 13.90 1.46
N ARG A 524 10.81 14.64 1.19
CA ARG A 524 12.00 14.63 2.08
C ARG A 524 11.70 15.19 3.45
N PHE A 525 10.98 16.33 3.51
CA PHE A 525 10.77 17.05 4.77
C PHE A 525 10.11 16.22 5.86
N PRO A 526 8.96 15.56 5.67
CA PRO A 526 8.32 14.80 6.72
C PRO A 526 9.13 13.58 7.16
N VAL A 527 9.83 12.90 6.24
CA VAL A 527 10.64 11.72 6.56
C VAL A 527 11.83 12.13 7.44
N LEU A 528 12.58 13.15 7.04
CA LEU A 528 13.73 13.65 7.81
C LEU A 528 13.31 14.21 9.16
N LEU A 529 12.19 14.94 9.22
CA LEU A 529 11.65 15.47 10.48
C LEU A 529 11.20 14.33 11.41
N MET A 530 10.60 13.26 10.90
CA MET A 530 10.27 12.06 11.68
C MET A 530 11.53 11.43 12.26
N LEU A 531 12.57 11.25 11.46
CA LEU A 531 13.86 10.69 11.91
C LEU A 531 14.48 11.55 13.00
N MET A 532 14.49 12.89 12.84
CA MET A 532 14.94 13.82 13.87
C MET A 532 14.15 13.68 15.17
N CYS A 533 12.81 13.58 15.07
CA CYS A 533 11.96 13.34 16.23
C CYS A 533 12.27 12.00 16.90
N LEU A 534 12.51 10.94 16.13
CA LEU A 534 12.85 9.60 16.63
C LEU A 534 14.20 9.64 17.40
N VAL A 535 15.21 10.26 16.83
CA VAL A 535 16.53 10.42 17.48
C VAL A 535 16.39 11.22 18.79
N LEU A 536 15.69 12.36 18.76
CA LEU A 536 15.48 13.20 19.94
C LEU A 536 14.78 12.44 21.08
N VAL A 537 13.66 11.79 20.76
CA VAL A 537 12.87 11.04 21.75
C VAL A 537 13.65 9.86 22.31
N SER A 538 14.39 9.15 21.46
CA SER A 538 15.25 8.03 21.85
C SER A 538 16.41 8.49 22.73
N ALA A 539 17.06 9.59 22.40
CA ALA A 539 18.15 10.15 23.20
C ALA A 539 17.69 10.54 24.61
N VAL A 540 16.51 11.18 24.74
CA VAL A 540 15.93 11.51 26.05
C VAL A 540 15.54 10.23 26.83
N MET A 541 14.96 9.25 26.14
CA MET A 541 14.55 7.98 26.74
C MET A 541 15.76 7.18 27.24
N LEU A 542 16.84 7.08 26.46
CA LEU A 542 18.07 6.35 26.83
C LEU A 542 18.77 7.02 28.01
N ARG A 543 18.86 8.37 28.04
CA ARG A 543 19.56 9.11 29.12
C ARG A 543 18.80 9.10 30.43
N ARG A 544 17.44 9.07 30.42
CA ARG A 544 16.62 9.21 31.63
C ARG A 544 15.74 8.01 31.94
N GLY A 545 15.74 6.97 31.11
CA GLY A 545 14.85 5.82 31.24
C GLY A 545 13.38 6.15 30.96
N ARG A 546 13.02 7.45 30.86
CA ARG A 546 11.66 7.95 30.59
C ARG A 546 11.68 9.35 30.01
N ILE A 547 10.60 9.75 29.36
CA ILE A 547 10.37 11.13 28.94
C ILE A 547 9.57 11.82 30.07
N PRO A 548 10.09 12.86 30.72
CA PRO A 548 9.35 13.57 31.78
C PRO A 548 8.04 14.13 31.26
N GLY A 549 6.95 13.85 31.99
CA GLY A 549 5.59 14.27 31.61
C GLY A 549 4.87 13.37 30.61
N ALA A 550 5.54 12.35 30.07
CA ALA A 550 4.96 11.32 29.23
C ALA A 550 4.82 9.98 29.97
N ALA A 551 3.87 9.15 29.53
CA ALA A 551 3.66 7.80 30.05
C ALA A 551 4.75 6.85 29.50
N ALA A 552 5.54 6.23 30.38
CA ALA A 552 6.72 5.47 29.99
C ALA A 552 6.42 4.25 29.11
N GLY A 553 5.38 3.46 29.43
CA GLY A 553 5.01 2.27 28.66
C GLY A 553 4.61 2.59 27.21
N PRO A 554 3.55 3.37 27.01
CA PRO A 554 3.12 3.78 25.66
C PRO A 554 4.22 4.47 24.86
N SER A 555 5.05 5.33 25.50
CA SER A 555 6.16 6.01 24.83
C SER A 555 7.21 5.04 24.31
N ARG A 556 7.63 4.06 25.12
CA ARG A 556 8.59 3.02 24.69
C ARG A 556 8.06 2.19 23.56
N ARG A 557 6.79 1.79 23.63
CA ARG A 557 6.17 0.98 22.56
C ARG A 557 6.01 1.78 21.27
N LEU A 558 5.65 3.07 21.33
CA LEU A 558 5.59 3.93 20.15
C LEU A 558 6.95 4.06 19.46
N ILE A 559 8.03 4.28 20.21
CA ILE A 559 9.40 4.28 19.67
C ILE A 559 9.72 2.92 19.05
N GLY A 560 9.39 1.83 19.75
CA GLY A 560 9.63 0.46 19.28
C GLY A 560 8.86 0.14 18.00
N VAL A 561 7.62 0.62 17.84
CA VAL A 561 6.83 0.44 16.61
C VAL A 561 7.49 1.16 15.45
N ILE A 562 7.90 2.42 15.62
CA ILE A 562 8.50 3.21 14.53
C ILE A 562 9.85 2.61 14.11
N ALA A 563 10.70 2.27 15.07
CA ALA A 563 11.99 1.62 14.78
C ALA A 563 11.80 0.24 14.13
N GLY A 564 10.85 -0.57 14.65
CA GLY A 564 10.50 -1.87 14.06
C GLY A 564 9.90 -1.73 12.66
N SER A 565 9.08 -0.69 12.42
CA SER A 565 8.50 -0.41 11.12
C SER A 565 9.58 -0.02 10.09
N LEU A 566 10.57 0.80 10.47
CA LEU A 566 11.73 1.10 9.62
C LEU A 566 12.53 -0.18 9.30
N LEU A 567 12.70 -1.06 10.28
CA LEU A 567 13.35 -2.36 10.06
C LEU A 567 12.53 -3.24 9.10
N PHE A 568 11.21 -3.36 9.30
CA PHE A 568 10.38 -4.21 8.45
C PHE A 568 10.20 -3.67 7.02
N LEU A 569 10.40 -2.37 6.82
CA LEU A 569 10.38 -1.78 5.47
C LEU A 569 11.47 -2.40 4.56
N VAL A 570 12.58 -2.83 5.15
CA VAL A 570 13.67 -3.55 4.47
C VAL A 570 13.20 -4.83 3.78
N PHE A 571 12.15 -5.49 4.27
CA PHE A 571 11.64 -6.75 3.73
C PHE A 571 10.53 -6.58 2.69
N THR A 572 10.16 -5.35 2.33
CA THR A 572 9.21 -5.14 1.22
C THR A 572 9.86 -5.46 -0.12
N PRO A 573 9.15 -6.09 -1.08
CA PRO A 573 9.73 -6.49 -2.36
C PRO A 573 10.10 -5.30 -3.27
N THR A 574 9.50 -4.14 -3.06
CA THR A 574 9.80 -2.89 -3.77
C THR A 574 10.37 -1.84 -2.84
N LYS A 575 11.23 -0.94 -3.35
CA LYS A 575 12.00 0.03 -2.55
C LYS A 575 11.64 1.48 -2.91
N TRP A 576 10.35 1.76 -3.07
CA TRP A 576 9.87 3.08 -3.46
C TRP A 576 9.64 4.01 -2.27
N THR A 577 9.77 5.32 -2.48
CA THR A 577 9.61 6.35 -1.45
C THR A 577 8.16 6.49 -0.97
N HIS A 578 7.16 6.19 -1.80
CA HIS A 578 5.76 6.26 -1.42
C HIS A 578 5.41 5.32 -0.25
N HIS A 579 6.18 4.26 -0.01
CA HIS A 579 6.01 3.41 1.16
C HIS A 579 6.21 4.15 2.49
N PHE A 580 6.89 5.31 2.51
CA PHE A 580 6.96 6.13 3.71
C PHE A 580 5.59 6.68 4.14
N GLY A 581 4.61 6.71 3.25
CA GLY A 581 3.23 7.15 3.55
C GLY A 581 2.59 6.42 4.72
N VAL A 582 2.96 5.15 4.95
CA VAL A 582 2.45 4.34 6.06
C VAL A 582 2.83 4.86 7.44
N PHE A 583 3.87 5.71 7.54
CA PHE A 583 4.28 6.33 8.80
C PHE A 583 3.41 7.51 9.22
N ALA A 584 2.54 8.05 8.36
CA ALA A 584 1.81 9.30 8.62
C ALA A 584 1.16 9.35 10.03
N GLY A 585 0.43 8.31 10.41
CA GLY A 585 -0.20 8.22 11.73
C GLY A 585 0.80 8.13 12.88
N LEU A 586 1.81 7.29 12.74
CA LEU A 586 2.86 7.07 13.75
C LEU A 586 3.78 8.28 13.89
N ALA A 587 4.12 8.96 12.79
CA ALA A 587 4.94 10.17 12.79
C ALA A 587 4.23 11.33 13.51
N GLY A 588 2.92 11.51 13.26
CA GLY A 588 2.11 12.47 14.02
C GLY A 588 2.12 12.19 15.53
N ALA A 589 1.97 10.93 15.92
CA ALA A 589 2.08 10.50 17.32
C ALA A 589 3.48 10.75 17.91
N LEU A 590 4.54 10.49 17.13
CA LEU A 590 5.93 10.72 17.53
C LEU A 590 6.22 12.19 17.74
N ALA A 591 5.70 13.09 16.88
CA ALA A 591 5.87 14.52 17.01
C ALA A 591 5.27 15.06 18.32
N VAL A 592 4.10 14.54 18.74
CA VAL A 592 3.53 14.83 20.07
C VAL A 592 4.54 14.51 21.17
N LEU A 593 5.19 13.35 21.08
CA LEU A 593 6.15 12.91 22.08
C LEU A 593 7.46 13.71 22.03
N ALA A 594 7.93 14.09 20.83
CA ALA A 594 9.13 14.89 20.62
C ALA A 594 8.99 16.28 21.26
N VAL A 595 7.86 16.95 21.09
CA VAL A 595 7.61 18.27 21.72
C VAL A 595 7.57 18.18 23.24
N ILE A 596 7.04 17.09 23.81
CA ILE A 596 7.12 16.86 25.24
C ILE A 596 8.58 16.65 25.68
N ALA A 597 9.36 15.90 24.90
CA ALA A 597 10.78 15.67 25.18
C ALA A 597 11.62 16.96 25.13
N LEU A 598 11.29 17.91 24.26
CA LEU A 598 11.95 19.22 24.18
C LEU A 598 11.83 20.03 25.49
N ARG A 599 10.79 19.83 26.29
CA ARG A 599 10.64 20.46 27.62
C ARG A 599 11.43 19.77 28.72
N SER A 600 12.07 18.65 28.44
CA SER A 600 12.87 17.95 29.45
C SER A 600 14.09 18.79 29.84
N SER A 601 14.50 18.68 31.11
CA SER A 601 15.73 19.36 31.59
C SER A 601 17.00 18.92 30.83
N THR A 602 16.95 17.76 30.15
CA THR A 602 18.06 17.33 29.26
C THR A 602 18.22 18.25 28.06
N VAL A 603 17.10 18.70 27.46
CA VAL A 603 17.10 19.60 26.30
C VAL A 603 17.14 21.07 26.73
N SER A 604 16.76 21.38 27.98
CA SER A 604 16.77 22.77 28.49
C SER A 604 18.17 23.36 28.65
N LEU A 605 19.22 22.51 28.70
CA LEU A 605 20.61 22.98 28.62
C LEU A 605 20.83 23.69 27.30
N SER A 606 21.48 24.85 27.35
CA SER A 606 21.68 25.71 26.18
C SER A 606 22.37 24.97 25.04
N ARG A 607 23.45 24.25 25.32
CA ARG A 607 24.15 23.41 24.35
C ARG A 607 23.20 22.48 23.61
N ASN A 608 22.32 21.77 24.33
CA ASN A 608 21.42 20.80 23.71
C ASN A 608 20.32 21.45 22.87
N ARG A 609 19.88 22.65 23.23
CA ARG A 609 18.98 23.47 22.40
C ARG A 609 19.62 23.82 21.06
N TRP A 610 20.88 24.24 21.08
CA TRP A 610 21.64 24.54 19.86
C TRP A 610 21.83 23.31 18.98
N LEU A 611 22.05 22.12 19.55
CA LEU A 611 22.07 20.86 18.80
C LEU A 611 20.72 20.55 18.16
N VAL A 612 19.59 20.81 18.82
CA VAL A 612 18.26 20.64 18.23
C VAL A 612 18.04 21.61 17.08
N TRP A 613 18.46 22.87 17.22
CA TRP A 613 18.40 23.84 16.13
C TRP A 613 19.31 23.46 14.96
N ALA A 614 20.51 22.97 15.21
CA ALA A 614 21.39 22.43 14.18
C ALA A 614 20.74 21.26 13.40
N ALA A 615 20.12 20.31 14.12
CA ALA A 615 19.41 19.21 13.51
C ALA A 615 18.21 19.68 12.68
N LEU A 616 17.46 20.68 13.15
CA LEU A 616 16.35 21.27 12.38
C LEU A 616 16.84 21.97 11.11
N CYS A 617 17.93 22.74 11.21
CA CYS A 617 18.57 23.36 10.06
C CYS A 617 19.04 22.29 9.05
N LEU A 618 19.61 21.18 9.53
CA LEU A 618 20.00 20.05 8.66
C LEU A 618 18.79 19.44 7.95
N VAL A 619 17.67 19.22 8.66
CA VAL A 619 16.42 18.73 8.06
C VAL A 619 15.93 19.70 6.97
N VAL A 620 15.90 21.01 7.25
CA VAL A 620 15.48 22.01 6.26
C VAL A 620 16.45 22.03 5.07
N GLY A 621 17.75 22.05 5.32
CA GLY A 621 18.78 22.07 4.27
C GLY A 621 18.68 20.85 3.35
N LEU A 622 18.63 19.64 3.90
CA LEU A 622 18.51 18.43 3.12
C LEU A 622 17.15 18.33 2.39
N SER A 623 16.08 18.85 2.97
CA SER A 623 14.76 18.85 2.34
C SER A 623 14.68 19.82 1.15
N THR A 624 15.35 20.96 1.23
CA THR A 624 15.35 21.99 0.17
C THR A 624 16.50 21.84 -0.82
N ALA A 625 17.34 20.81 -0.67
CA ALA A 625 18.39 20.42 -1.63
C ALA A 625 17.82 19.59 -2.80
N THR A 626 16.68 19.98 -3.31
CA THR A 626 15.94 19.35 -4.42
C THR A 626 14.88 20.32 -4.93
N ASP A 627 14.23 19.96 -6.03
CA ASP A 627 13.05 20.64 -6.57
C ASP A 627 11.75 20.27 -5.83
N ASN A 628 10.64 20.89 -6.24
CA ASN A 628 9.30 20.61 -5.68
C ASN A 628 8.41 19.90 -6.71
N THR A 629 8.94 18.88 -7.36
CA THR A 629 8.24 18.08 -8.36
C THR A 629 7.20 17.17 -7.69
N TRP A 630 6.05 16.95 -8.34
CA TRP A 630 4.96 16.10 -7.89
C TRP A 630 4.53 15.12 -8.98
N TRP A 631 4.00 13.96 -8.59
CA TRP A 631 3.40 12.99 -9.49
C TRP A 631 2.07 13.51 -10.05
N TYR A 632 1.79 13.23 -11.32
CA TYR A 632 0.54 13.57 -12.02
C TYR A 632 0.13 15.03 -11.94
N VAL A 633 1.09 15.93 -11.82
CA VAL A 633 0.88 17.36 -11.82
C VAL A 633 1.84 17.97 -12.83
N SER A 634 1.31 18.89 -13.65
CA SER A 634 2.14 19.72 -14.53
C SER A 634 3.05 20.63 -13.71
N ASP A 635 4.26 20.88 -14.19
CA ASP A 635 5.21 21.80 -13.56
C ASP A 635 4.74 23.26 -13.61
N TYR A 636 3.78 23.57 -14.50
CA TYR A 636 3.25 24.91 -14.66
C TYR A 636 2.52 25.38 -13.39
N GLY A 637 2.96 26.51 -12.85
CA GLY A 637 2.37 27.12 -11.66
C GLY A 637 2.77 26.49 -10.32
N ILE A 638 3.61 25.44 -10.31
CA ILE A 638 4.16 24.89 -9.08
C ILE A 638 5.47 25.60 -8.75
N PRO A 639 5.57 26.32 -7.61
CA PRO A 639 6.80 26.98 -7.22
C PRO A 639 7.96 25.98 -7.08
N PHE A 640 9.08 26.27 -7.73
CA PHE A 640 10.31 25.47 -7.67
C PHE A 640 10.16 24.01 -8.18
N SER A 641 9.29 23.78 -9.15
CA SER A 641 9.13 22.45 -9.78
C SER A 641 10.35 22.03 -10.59
N ASP A 642 11.11 23.00 -11.13
CA ASP A 642 12.28 22.84 -11.99
C ASP A 642 13.58 23.39 -11.37
N SER A 643 13.52 23.88 -10.15
CA SER A 643 14.63 24.54 -9.48
C SER A 643 14.61 24.36 -7.97
N PHE A 644 15.75 24.56 -7.33
CA PHE A 644 15.83 24.44 -5.89
C PHE A 644 15.22 25.66 -5.21
N PRO A 645 14.46 25.50 -4.10
CA PRO A 645 13.83 26.61 -3.40
C PRO A 645 14.82 27.71 -3.02
N ALA A 646 14.53 28.94 -3.44
CA ALA A 646 15.40 30.11 -3.23
C ALA A 646 14.57 31.32 -2.79
N ILE A 647 15.20 32.23 -2.03
CA ILE A 647 14.65 33.51 -1.66
C ILE A 647 15.67 34.59 -2.09
N GLY A 648 15.23 35.51 -2.96
CA GLY A 648 16.12 36.57 -3.48
C GLY A 648 17.38 36.03 -4.21
N GLY A 649 17.24 34.87 -4.90
CA GLY A 649 18.32 34.19 -5.62
C GLY A 649 19.23 33.33 -4.74
N VAL A 650 19.09 33.35 -3.42
CA VAL A 650 19.86 32.51 -2.50
C VAL A 650 19.08 31.25 -2.18
N GLN A 651 19.64 30.09 -2.48
CA GLN A 651 18.99 28.79 -2.20
C GLN A 651 18.88 28.57 -0.68
N ILE A 652 17.68 28.15 -0.25
CA ILE A 652 17.34 27.94 1.17
C ILE A 652 18.29 26.92 1.82
N GLN A 653 18.69 25.90 1.07
CA GLN A 653 19.61 24.86 1.56
C GLN A 653 20.93 25.44 2.09
N TYR A 654 21.53 26.41 1.40
CA TYR A 654 22.79 27.01 1.84
C TYR A 654 22.62 27.79 3.14
N VAL A 655 21.55 28.60 3.23
CA VAL A 655 21.23 29.34 4.46
C VAL A 655 21.02 28.37 5.63
N ALA A 656 20.30 27.26 5.38
CA ALA A 656 20.05 26.26 6.40
C ALA A 656 21.31 25.51 6.82
N PHE A 657 22.20 25.11 5.88
CA PHE A 657 23.46 24.45 6.23
C PHE A 657 24.41 25.37 6.98
N VAL A 658 24.54 26.64 6.57
CA VAL A 658 25.33 27.65 7.30
C VAL A 658 24.76 27.89 8.71
N GLY A 659 23.42 28.03 8.81
CA GLY A 659 22.72 28.14 10.10
C GLY A 659 22.99 26.96 11.02
N GLY A 660 22.92 25.74 10.43
CA GLY A 660 23.22 24.48 11.13
C GLY A 660 24.67 24.45 11.64
N PHE A 661 25.62 24.81 10.80
CA PHE A 661 27.04 24.89 11.18
C PHE A 661 27.26 25.88 12.32
N VAL A 662 26.69 27.09 12.23
CA VAL A 662 26.75 28.09 13.30
C VAL A 662 26.17 27.55 14.61
N CYS A 663 25.04 26.89 14.55
CA CYS A 663 24.43 26.23 15.73
C CYS A 663 25.35 25.17 16.35
N LEU A 664 25.99 24.33 15.52
CA LEU A 664 26.99 23.35 15.98
C LEU A 664 28.20 23.99 16.61
N LEU A 665 28.74 25.08 16.00
CA LEU A 665 29.86 25.84 16.53
C LEU A 665 29.51 26.39 17.91
N ILE A 666 28.36 27.05 18.05
CA ILE A 666 27.89 27.58 19.35
C ILE A 666 27.75 26.47 20.39
N ALA A 667 27.15 25.33 20.00
CA ALA A 667 27.06 24.19 20.90
C ALA A 667 28.42 23.65 21.34
N GLY A 668 29.40 23.64 20.44
CA GLY A 668 30.79 23.25 20.71
C GLY A 668 31.50 24.23 21.66
N LEU A 669 31.34 25.51 21.41
CA LEU A 669 31.92 26.57 22.27
C LEU A 669 31.33 26.59 23.70
N ILE A 670 30.03 26.29 23.82
CA ILE A 670 29.39 26.10 25.13
C ILE A 670 29.93 24.79 25.79
N HIS A 671 30.14 23.76 25.02
CA HIS A 671 30.66 22.48 25.55
C HIS A 671 32.07 22.58 26.08
N SER A 672 32.92 23.35 25.38
CA SER A 672 34.30 23.60 25.80
C SER A 672 34.46 24.67 26.92
N GLY A 673 33.35 25.26 27.37
CA GLY A 673 33.39 26.31 28.43
C GLY A 673 33.83 27.68 27.93
N ILE A 674 34.05 27.87 26.62
CA ILE A 674 34.43 29.18 26.03
C ILE A 674 33.23 30.15 26.08
N LEU A 675 32.02 29.65 25.84
CA LEU A 675 30.78 30.41 25.99
C LEU A 675 30.02 30.00 27.24
N PRO A 676 29.32 30.92 27.94
CA PRO A 676 28.50 30.60 29.09
C PRO A 676 27.30 29.73 28.69
N ASP A 677 26.76 28.98 29.66
CA ASP A 677 25.62 28.08 29.46
C ASP A 677 24.35 28.77 28.91
N ASP A 678 24.19 30.08 29.05
CA ASP A 678 23.16 30.89 28.40
C ASP A 678 23.74 32.14 27.75
N PRO A 679 24.28 32.02 26.50
CA PRO A 679 24.82 33.15 25.78
C PRO A 679 23.79 34.28 25.56
N GLY A 680 22.52 33.92 25.41
CA GLY A 680 21.43 34.88 25.23
C GLY A 680 21.11 35.66 26.51
N ALA A 681 21.27 35.09 27.68
CA ALA A 681 21.15 35.79 28.95
C ALA A 681 22.35 36.73 29.16
N ALA A 682 23.55 36.25 28.86
CA ALA A 682 24.77 37.08 28.91
C ALA A 682 24.68 38.27 27.96
N LEU A 683 24.20 38.09 26.74
CA LEU A 683 23.98 39.17 25.76
C LEU A 683 22.90 40.16 26.23
N ARG A 684 21.78 39.68 26.80
CA ARG A 684 20.72 40.52 27.38
C ARG A 684 21.25 41.38 28.53
N VAL A 685 22.09 40.79 29.38
CA VAL A 685 22.78 41.55 30.46
C VAL A 685 23.69 42.63 29.89
N ARG A 686 24.51 42.28 28.88
CA ARG A 686 25.38 43.26 28.22
C ARG A 686 24.61 44.36 27.50
N ILE A 687 23.53 44.05 26.80
CA ILE A 687 22.67 45.05 26.13
C ILE A 687 21.98 45.91 27.18
N ARG A 688 21.49 45.37 28.30
CA ARG A 688 20.94 46.17 29.40
C ARG A 688 22.00 47.07 30.10
N GLN A 689 23.27 46.64 30.10
CA GLN A 689 24.36 47.43 30.61
C GLN A 689 24.82 48.50 29.60
N ALA A 690 24.77 48.23 28.30
CA ALA A 690 25.19 49.14 27.24
C ALA A 690 24.14 50.19 26.85
N VAL A 691 22.86 49.94 27.14
CA VAL A 691 21.76 50.86 26.82
C VAL A 691 21.02 51.23 28.12
N PRO A 692 21.46 52.28 28.82
CA PRO A 692 20.88 52.74 30.09
C PRO A 692 19.41 53.13 30.00
N PHE A 693 18.92 53.48 28.80
CA PHE A 693 17.56 53.92 28.54
C PHE A 693 16.49 52.79 28.74
N LEU A 694 16.86 51.54 28.71
CA LEU A 694 15.94 50.42 28.97
C LEU A 694 15.75 50.13 30.47
N ARG A 695 16.38 50.90 31.37
CA ARG A 695 16.24 50.73 32.82
C ARG A 695 15.00 51.38 33.43
N THR A 696 14.30 52.27 32.75
CA THR A 696 13.34 53.20 33.38
C THR A 696 11.89 52.71 33.39
N HIS A 697 11.57 51.51 32.89
CA HIS A 697 10.16 51.06 32.88
C HIS A 697 9.88 49.71 33.58
N ALA A 698 10.84 49.14 34.28
CA ALA A 698 10.64 47.85 34.97
C ALA A 698 10.72 47.89 36.51
N ASP A 699 11.04 49.03 37.11
CA ASP A 699 11.20 49.19 38.57
C ASP A 699 10.19 50.19 39.13
N THR A 700 8.90 49.96 38.92
CA THR A 700 7.89 50.59 39.78
C THR A 700 7.50 49.53 40.81
N PRO A 701 7.85 49.76 42.13
CA PRO A 701 7.45 48.82 43.15
C PRO A 701 5.95 48.88 43.30
N ALA A 702 5.27 47.74 43.08
CA ALA A 702 3.88 47.58 43.43
C ALA A 702 3.75 47.85 44.95
N SER A 703 3.10 48.95 45.25
CA SER A 703 2.76 49.37 46.62
C SER A 703 2.08 48.21 47.36
N ARG A 704 2.76 47.79 48.45
CA ARG A 704 2.12 46.98 49.51
C ARG A 704 0.90 47.71 50.03
N ARG A 705 -0.29 47.34 49.63
CA ARG A 705 -1.49 47.59 50.43
C ARG A 705 -1.44 46.67 51.66
N ARG A 706 -1.11 47.28 52.77
CA ARG A 706 -1.49 46.78 54.12
C ARG A 706 -3.02 46.87 54.19
N ASP A 707 -3.68 45.79 54.24
CA ASP A 707 -4.99 45.70 54.87
C ASP A 707 -4.78 45.12 56.28
N GLY A 708 -4.79 46.01 57.25
CA GLY A 708 -5.02 45.67 58.63
C GLY A 708 -6.50 45.77 58.93
N GLY A 709 -7.03 44.95 59.75
CA GLY A 709 -8.37 45.08 60.35
C GLY A 709 -9.00 43.74 60.63
N SER A 710 -8.68 43.16 61.71
CA SER A 710 -9.51 42.79 62.93
C SER A 710 -10.96 42.42 62.61
N GLY A 711 -11.37 41.32 63.24
CA GLY A 711 -12.69 41.26 63.94
C GLY A 711 -13.54 40.05 63.64
N ASP A 712 -13.45 39.12 64.47
CA ASP A 712 -14.51 38.40 65.25
C ASP A 712 -15.82 37.91 64.59
N THR A 713 -16.06 36.67 64.95
CA THR A 713 -17.36 36.04 65.25
C THR A 713 -18.31 35.63 64.12
N ALA A 714 -18.46 34.37 63.92
CA ALA A 714 -19.49 33.35 64.20
C ALA A 714 -19.30 32.20 63.17
#